data_7c847260c9a5d7d28f0ae58d0a947d91
#
_entry.id   7c847260c9a5d7d28f0ae58d0a947d91
#
_cell.length_a   1.000
_cell.length_b   1.000
_cell.length_c   1.000
_cell.angle_alpha   90.00
_cell.angle_beta   90.00
_cell.angle_gamma   90.00
#
_symmetry.space_group_name_H-M   'P 1'
#
loop_
_entity.id
_entity.type
_entity.pdbx_description
1 polymer ?
#
loop_
_entity_poly.entity_id
_entity_poly.type
_entity_poly.pdbx_seq_one_letter_code
_entity_poly.pdbx_strand_id
1 'polypeptide(L)'
;MNKKRILKWVSGVFVILVLFLIGVPFFLEARIGPMIRQEVNRSINGTFDFARAELSLIRNFPNARIALKDVYLLNSAPFEGDTLLTASGAHMVMGIGELFREAGQPITLQEVVVDQADLRLRVDGEDRANYLISSSRGDAGKDKPEGKDLAFSLQEYRLNASRISYEDQKAGLVLELTDVNHSGSGDLSLDDSRLQTRTDMQISFRMDSIEYLSRNKLTLRALIGMDFRTDTYTFLKNEGSINQMPLVFEGSVRLLEEGQEVKLHFQTPDSAFKNFLALIPEGYSGNLEGVSADGTFSLQGNIQGVSDASRIPDFEIRMEAREASYKYPDLPMGVEGINFSAVLRNETGRVADTYLEISDSRFTIDSDTFLFNGHIYDFTGNTRVDARLNGRLNLGNISRVYPVEGLSGLSGRLQMDIRAAFDMEAIEKRQYDKVASSGTLEVEGLNFKSESFTQPVKIETALLRFDPSTIRIQKMEGSTGNSDFNLQGNLRDYLGAFFSNADLMGNLELYSENLVVDDFQAPESPTAGTAETAETGEGRFQIPSYLDIAVRGRADRVLYDNLRLNDLRGELQIRDQRIVFNEVSSKTLDGTLTLVGELSTEGPRNTFDMDLGMTGFNISETFASIELLRTLAPIAGILEGRLNSSVSLSGALKEDFSPDLMSLAGKVAAEVLPSRIKEDKAPVLAALNNSLGFVDLKDLDLNTLKTSLSFENGRVEVKPFNIRYRDIDIQIKGEHTFDQQLNYRAVLLVPSRYLGPEVNRLVAQLNDPSLKDLKVPITAEIGGNYKSPEVRTDLKSGVEKLGTDLVALQKQRMLDEGSAMAGELLGGLLGGNQGLSSDTVQKTRQDEETGLGELLKVGERNPSDSTAGSVDGDQAVQKAARDLLGGLLGKKKKDTTKVVRDSLR
;
A
#
# COMPACT_ATOMS: atom_id res chain seq x y z
N MET A 1 -61.46 -70.12 49.14
CA MET A 1 -59.95 -70.11 49.25
C MET A 1 -59.50 -69.01 50.21
N ASN A 2 -58.78 -69.38 51.27
CA ASN A 2 -58.47 -68.49 52.39
C ASN A 2 -57.49 -67.33 51.91
N LYS A 3 -57.93 -66.06 52.06
CA LYS A 3 -57.14 -64.87 51.60
C LYS A 3 -55.67 -64.92 52.04
N LYS A 4 -55.37 -65.57 53.23
CA LYS A 4 -54.00 -65.71 53.71
C LYS A 4 -53.18 -66.74 52.89
N ARG A 5 -53.79 -67.74 52.25
CA ARG A 5 -53.12 -68.67 51.40
C ARG A 5 -52.80 -68.12 50.01
N ILE A 6 -53.77 -67.34 49.48
CA ILE A 6 -53.54 -66.60 48.22
C ILE A 6 -52.42 -65.60 48.40
N LEU A 7 -52.36 -64.79 49.51
CA LEU A 7 -51.30 -63.89 49.80
C LEU A 7 -49.91 -64.57 49.91
N LYS A 8 -49.85 -65.73 50.59
CA LYS A 8 -48.59 -66.47 50.63
C LYS A 8 -48.14 -67.02 49.31
N TRP A 9 -49.01 -67.43 48.41
CA TRP A 9 -48.71 -67.90 47.06
C TRP A 9 -48.30 -66.72 46.19
N VAL A 10 -48.96 -65.55 46.25
CA VAL A 10 -48.60 -64.34 45.55
C VAL A 10 -47.24 -63.83 46.05
N SER A 11 -46.95 -63.80 47.36
CA SER A 11 -45.66 -63.47 47.90
C SER A 11 -44.57 -64.40 47.47
N GLY A 12 -44.84 -65.72 47.44
CA GLY A 12 -43.91 -66.76 46.97
C GLY A 12 -43.56 -66.61 45.49
N VAL A 13 -44.55 -66.41 44.65
CA VAL A 13 -44.38 -66.03 43.20
C VAL A 13 -43.61 -64.78 43.02
N PHE A 14 -43.91 -63.72 43.81
CA PHE A 14 -43.23 -62.49 43.81
C PHE A 14 -41.72 -62.60 44.18
N VAL A 15 -41.41 -63.35 45.25
CA VAL A 15 -40.00 -63.65 45.64
C VAL A 15 -39.28 -64.45 44.57
N ILE A 16 -39.89 -65.45 43.95
CA ILE A 16 -39.33 -66.22 42.84
C ILE A 16 -39.07 -65.29 41.62
N LEU A 17 -40.02 -64.41 41.32
CA LEU A 17 -39.86 -63.43 40.23
C LEU A 17 -38.70 -62.49 40.47
N VAL A 18 -38.56 -61.99 41.72
CA VAL A 18 -37.45 -61.09 42.07
C VAL A 18 -36.11 -61.78 42.03
N LEU A 19 -36.08 -63.10 42.56
CA LEU A 19 -34.88 -63.92 42.45
C LEU A 19 -34.50 -64.23 40.99
N PHE A 20 -35.48 -64.43 40.12
CA PHE A 20 -35.29 -64.62 38.70
C PHE A 20 -34.75 -63.36 38.04
N LEU A 21 -35.35 -62.23 38.34
CA LEU A 21 -34.94 -60.92 37.80
C LEU A 21 -33.51 -60.50 38.24
N ILE A 22 -33.03 -61.00 39.38
CA ILE A 22 -31.66 -60.75 39.89
C ILE A 22 -30.70 -61.86 39.40
N GLY A 23 -31.11 -63.14 39.43
CA GLY A 23 -30.24 -64.27 39.12
C GLY A 23 -29.96 -64.50 37.63
N VAL A 24 -30.97 -64.29 36.80
CA VAL A 24 -30.81 -64.43 35.32
C VAL A 24 -29.81 -63.44 34.73
N PRO A 25 -29.81 -62.20 35.07
CA PRO A 25 -28.77 -61.26 34.61
C PRO A 25 -27.38 -61.75 34.96
N PHE A 26 -27.12 -62.13 36.19
CA PHE A 26 -25.81 -62.59 36.64
C PHE A 26 -25.31 -63.82 35.84
N PHE A 27 -26.20 -64.72 35.42
CA PHE A 27 -25.84 -65.91 34.65
C PHE A 27 -25.68 -65.60 33.15
N LEU A 28 -26.48 -64.74 32.57
CA LEU A 28 -26.45 -64.32 31.15
C LEU A 28 -25.39 -63.28 30.83
N GLU A 29 -25.02 -62.37 31.79
CA GLU A 29 -24.05 -61.29 31.57
C GLU A 29 -22.71 -61.83 31.07
N ALA A 30 -22.24 -62.97 31.56
CA ALA A 30 -21.00 -63.61 31.12
C ALA A 30 -21.04 -64.10 29.64
N ARG A 31 -22.23 -64.32 29.09
CA ARG A 31 -22.43 -64.84 27.73
C ARG A 31 -22.81 -63.75 26.71
N ILE A 32 -23.49 -62.70 27.14
CA ILE A 32 -24.00 -61.67 26.28
C ILE A 32 -22.84 -60.86 25.62
N GLY A 33 -21.82 -60.56 26.40
CA GLY A 33 -20.65 -59.77 25.87
C GLY A 33 -19.95 -60.45 24.69
N PRO A 34 -19.48 -61.73 24.87
CA PRO A 34 -18.88 -62.52 23.76
C PRO A 34 -19.81 -62.67 22.56
N MET A 35 -21.11 -62.91 22.79
CA MET A 35 -22.10 -63.08 21.73
C MET A 35 -22.28 -61.79 20.89
N ILE A 36 -22.39 -60.61 21.53
CA ILE A 36 -22.50 -59.37 20.83
C ILE A 36 -21.25 -59.11 20.00
N ARG A 37 -20.04 -59.28 20.58
CA ARG A 37 -18.80 -59.14 19.85
C ARG A 37 -18.73 -60.04 18.63
N GLN A 38 -19.07 -61.31 18.79
CA GLN A 38 -18.98 -62.26 17.71
C GLN A 38 -19.97 -61.93 16.59
N GLU A 39 -21.20 -61.58 16.91
CA GLU A 39 -22.25 -61.33 15.91
C GLU A 39 -22.00 -60.05 15.17
N VAL A 40 -21.62 -58.93 15.88
CA VAL A 40 -21.28 -57.66 15.24
C VAL A 40 -20.04 -57.81 14.36
N ASN A 41 -18.95 -58.42 14.86
CA ASN A 41 -17.71 -58.57 14.08
C ASN A 41 -17.85 -59.56 12.90
N ARG A 42 -18.89 -60.42 12.89
CA ARG A 42 -19.21 -61.25 11.73
C ARG A 42 -19.87 -60.45 10.60
N SER A 43 -20.62 -59.41 10.96
CA SER A 43 -21.42 -58.61 10.04
C SER A 43 -20.67 -57.41 9.46
N ILE A 44 -19.51 -57.04 10.03
CA ILE A 44 -18.75 -55.90 9.64
C ILE A 44 -17.30 -56.24 9.25
N ASN A 45 -16.74 -55.45 8.36
CA ASN A 45 -15.31 -55.42 8.05
C ASN A 45 -14.61 -54.38 8.95
N GLY A 46 -14.38 -54.75 10.20
CA GLY A 46 -13.80 -53.92 11.25
C GLY A 46 -13.71 -54.70 12.57
N THR A 47 -13.21 -54.03 13.60
CA THR A 47 -13.12 -54.62 14.94
C THR A 47 -14.00 -53.84 15.91
N PHE A 48 -15.15 -54.40 16.28
CA PHE A 48 -16.03 -53.86 17.31
C PHE A 48 -15.73 -54.49 18.66
N ASP A 49 -15.54 -53.66 19.69
CA ASP A 49 -15.33 -54.10 21.05
C ASP A 49 -15.86 -53.08 22.08
N PHE A 50 -15.94 -53.49 23.33
CA PHE A 50 -16.37 -52.66 24.45
C PHE A 50 -15.75 -53.18 25.74
N ALA A 51 -15.61 -52.35 26.76
CA ALA A 51 -14.99 -52.72 28.02
C ALA A 51 -15.89 -53.66 28.82
N ARG A 52 -17.19 -53.42 28.88
CA ARG A 52 -18.13 -54.18 29.70
C ARG A 52 -19.53 -54.19 29.10
N ALA A 53 -20.24 -55.32 29.25
CA ALA A 53 -21.66 -55.48 28.99
C ALA A 53 -22.41 -55.76 30.28
N GLU A 54 -23.47 -55.06 30.57
CA GLU A 54 -24.32 -55.19 31.74
C GLU A 54 -25.74 -55.54 31.30
N LEU A 55 -26.36 -56.54 31.91
CA LEU A 55 -27.77 -56.92 31.69
C LEU A 55 -28.61 -56.45 32.89
N SER A 56 -29.66 -55.72 32.69
CA SER A 56 -30.65 -55.40 33.73
C SER A 56 -32.04 -55.76 33.28
N LEU A 57 -32.72 -56.57 34.14
CA LEU A 57 -34.14 -56.98 34.00
C LEU A 57 -35.04 -56.17 34.94
N ILE A 58 -34.46 -55.38 35.87
CA ILE A 58 -35.21 -54.64 36.91
C ILE A 58 -35.47 -53.19 36.46
N ARG A 59 -34.46 -52.52 35.91
CA ARG A 59 -34.56 -51.08 35.57
C ARG A 59 -35.65 -50.74 34.55
N ASN A 60 -35.90 -51.70 33.63
CA ASN A 60 -36.86 -51.49 32.53
C ASN A 60 -37.96 -52.60 32.50
N PHE A 61 -38.23 -53.22 33.64
CA PHE A 61 -39.27 -54.31 33.72
C PHE A 61 -40.62 -53.81 33.12
N PRO A 62 -41.27 -54.58 32.23
CA PRO A 62 -41.04 -56.01 31.85
C PRO A 62 -40.00 -56.23 30.70
N ASN A 63 -39.21 -55.21 30.37
CA ASN A 63 -38.20 -55.29 29.31
C ASN A 63 -36.79 -55.54 29.88
N ALA A 64 -35.91 -56.07 29.03
CA ALA A 64 -34.51 -56.26 29.31
C ALA A 64 -33.71 -55.02 28.78
N ARG A 65 -32.75 -54.58 29.56
CA ARG A 65 -31.80 -53.58 29.16
C ARG A 65 -30.39 -54.13 29.12
N ILE A 66 -29.74 -54.09 27.96
CA ILE A 66 -28.34 -54.37 27.77
C ILE A 66 -27.59 -53.05 27.66
N ALA A 67 -26.58 -52.82 28.52
CA ALA A 67 -25.76 -51.61 28.48
C ALA A 67 -24.30 -52.00 28.19
N LEU A 68 -23.70 -51.37 27.18
CA LEU A 68 -22.30 -51.50 26.82
C LEU A 68 -21.56 -50.24 27.29
N LYS A 69 -20.35 -50.38 27.82
CA LYS A 69 -19.50 -49.31 28.26
C LYS A 69 -18.23 -49.25 27.43
N ASP A 70 -17.75 -48.04 27.14
CA ASP A 70 -16.53 -47.75 26.41
C ASP A 70 -16.49 -48.55 25.08
N VAL A 71 -17.49 -48.30 24.26
CA VAL A 71 -17.66 -48.92 22.94
C VAL A 71 -16.70 -48.29 21.94
N TYR A 72 -16.06 -49.12 21.13
CA TYR A 72 -15.27 -48.65 20.01
C TYR A 72 -15.38 -49.57 18.79
N LEU A 73 -15.17 -48.96 17.62
CA LEU A 73 -15.15 -49.63 16.32
C LEU A 73 -13.93 -49.13 15.53
N LEU A 74 -13.03 -50.06 15.24
CA LEU A 74 -11.83 -49.83 14.46
C LEU A 74 -12.04 -50.31 13.03
N ASN A 75 -11.54 -49.52 12.06
CA ASN A 75 -11.55 -49.91 10.66
C ASN A 75 -10.53 -51.02 10.38
N SER A 76 -10.84 -51.86 9.37
CA SER A 76 -9.89 -52.75 8.69
C SER A 76 -9.26 -52.04 7.47
N ALA A 77 -8.30 -52.71 6.81
CA ALA A 77 -7.73 -52.19 5.56
C ALA A 77 -8.83 -51.75 4.57
N PRO A 78 -8.67 -50.59 3.85
CA PRO A 78 -7.48 -49.76 3.74
C PRO A 78 -7.26 -48.73 4.86
N PHE A 79 -8.17 -48.60 5.81
CA PHE A 79 -8.13 -47.66 6.93
C PHE A 79 -7.70 -48.34 8.24
N GLU A 80 -6.81 -49.32 8.17
CA GLU A 80 -6.39 -50.13 9.35
C GLU A 80 -5.79 -49.23 10.44
N GLY A 81 -6.34 -49.31 11.64
CA GLY A 81 -5.94 -48.56 12.81
C GLY A 81 -6.72 -47.24 13.01
N ASP A 82 -7.48 -46.79 12.04
CA ASP A 82 -8.37 -45.66 12.22
C ASP A 82 -9.58 -46.04 13.07
N THR A 83 -9.93 -45.17 14.01
CA THR A 83 -11.13 -45.37 14.84
C THR A 83 -12.33 -44.75 14.12
N LEU A 84 -13.28 -45.55 13.70
CA LEU A 84 -14.51 -45.09 13.08
C LEU A 84 -15.51 -44.55 14.11
N LEU A 85 -15.66 -45.25 15.25
CA LEU A 85 -16.63 -44.91 16.29
C LEU A 85 -16.05 -45.17 17.67
N THR A 86 -16.24 -44.20 18.58
CA THR A 86 -16.16 -44.44 20.02
C THR A 86 -17.45 -43.95 20.68
N ALA A 87 -17.84 -44.55 21.81
CA ALA A 87 -18.94 -44.09 22.64
C ALA A 87 -18.67 -44.41 24.11
N SER A 88 -18.98 -43.46 24.99
CA SER A 88 -18.85 -43.75 26.45
C SER A 88 -19.80 -44.81 26.92
N GLY A 89 -20.96 -44.92 26.26
CA GLY A 89 -21.90 -45.97 26.51
C GLY A 89 -22.94 -46.15 25.40
N ALA A 90 -23.45 -47.37 25.29
CA ALA A 90 -24.61 -47.66 24.46
C ALA A 90 -25.55 -48.57 25.21
N HIS A 91 -26.84 -48.35 25.15
CA HIS A 91 -27.76 -49.30 25.72
C HIS A 91 -28.96 -49.60 24.82
N MET A 92 -29.44 -50.82 24.90
CA MET A 92 -30.55 -51.30 24.13
C MET A 92 -31.62 -51.83 25.08
N VAL A 93 -32.88 -51.53 24.79
CA VAL A 93 -34.04 -52.01 25.51
C VAL A 93 -34.85 -52.91 24.57
N MET A 94 -35.17 -54.11 25.04
CA MET A 94 -35.90 -55.10 24.27
C MET A 94 -36.83 -55.92 25.18
N GLY A 95 -37.83 -56.57 24.63
CA GLY A 95 -38.66 -57.56 25.42
C GLY A 95 -37.81 -58.69 26.00
N ILE A 96 -38.06 -59.11 27.23
CA ILE A 96 -37.30 -60.21 27.85
C ILE A 96 -37.30 -61.43 26.96
N GLY A 97 -38.39 -61.71 26.22
CA GLY A 97 -38.49 -62.86 25.30
C GLY A 97 -37.45 -62.76 24.15
N GLU A 98 -36.97 -61.57 23.76
CA GLU A 98 -35.96 -61.38 22.71
C GLU A 98 -34.59 -62.00 23.09
N LEU A 99 -34.29 -62.04 24.41
CA LEU A 99 -33.05 -62.61 24.92
C LEU A 99 -32.96 -64.16 24.70
N PHE A 100 -34.08 -64.80 24.42
CA PHE A 100 -34.18 -66.23 24.25
C PHE A 100 -34.52 -66.67 22.82
N ARG A 101 -34.48 -65.77 21.87
CA ARG A 101 -34.66 -66.09 20.44
C ARG A 101 -33.50 -66.87 19.89
N GLU A 102 -33.77 -67.67 18.90
CA GLU A 102 -32.75 -68.45 18.19
C GLU A 102 -31.92 -67.49 17.29
N ALA A 103 -30.62 -67.82 17.10
CA ALA A 103 -29.75 -67.06 16.23
C ALA A 103 -30.33 -66.99 14.81
N GLY A 104 -30.37 -65.80 14.24
CA GLY A 104 -30.87 -65.47 12.89
C GLY A 104 -32.38 -65.16 12.82
N GLN A 105 -33.07 -65.00 13.92
CA GLN A 105 -34.42 -64.42 13.96
C GLN A 105 -34.36 -62.97 14.18
N PRO A 106 -35.29 -62.15 13.57
CA PRO A 106 -35.33 -60.75 13.77
C PRO A 106 -35.54 -60.34 15.23
N ILE A 107 -34.70 -59.47 15.78
CA ILE A 107 -34.77 -58.98 17.16
C ILE A 107 -35.50 -57.61 17.16
N THR A 108 -36.53 -57.46 17.99
CA THR A 108 -37.26 -56.25 18.18
C THR A 108 -36.63 -55.42 19.30
N LEU A 109 -35.96 -54.29 18.93
CA LEU A 109 -35.44 -53.32 19.86
C LEU A 109 -36.47 -52.18 20.07
N GLN A 110 -36.85 -51.96 21.31
CA GLN A 110 -37.75 -50.88 21.66
C GLN A 110 -37.02 -49.52 21.68
N GLU A 111 -35.82 -49.52 22.22
CA GLU A 111 -35.00 -48.31 22.36
C GLU A 111 -33.51 -48.68 22.19
N VAL A 112 -32.80 -47.79 21.47
CA VAL A 112 -31.34 -47.77 21.42
C VAL A 112 -30.87 -46.38 21.79
N VAL A 113 -30.00 -46.26 22.79
CA VAL A 113 -29.42 -44.99 23.20
C VAL A 113 -27.90 -45.11 23.15
N VAL A 114 -27.27 -44.09 22.54
CA VAL A 114 -25.81 -43.99 22.49
C VAL A 114 -25.40 -42.64 23.12
N ASP A 115 -24.49 -42.74 24.08
CA ASP A 115 -24.05 -41.60 24.84
C ASP A 115 -22.59 -41.21 24.49
N GLN A 116 -22.38 -39.91 24.21
CA GLN A 116 -21.07 -39.34 23.90
C GLN A 116 -20.32 -40.12 22.80
N ALA A 117 -21.02 -40.35 21.71
CA ALA A 117 -20.41 -40.98 20.54
C ALA A 117 -19.48 -39.97 19.82
N ASP A 118 -18.33 -40.44 19.35
CA ASP A 118 -17.46 -39.75 18.40
C ASP A 118 -17.36 -40.58 17.12
N LEU A 119 -18.12 -40.20 16.10
CA LEU A 119 -18.20 -40.88 14.80
C LEU A 119 -17.37 -40.14 13.78
N ARG A 120 -16.36 -40.79 13.20
CA ARG A 120 -15.40 -40.21 12.25
C ARG A 120 -15.54 -40.84 10.88
N LEU A 121 -16.24 -40.14 10.01
CA LEU A 121 -16.44 -40.55 8.62
C LEU A 121 -15.36 -39.88 7.74
N ARG A 122 -14.72 -40.69 6.90
CA ARG A 122 -13.62 -40.19 6.04
C ARG A 122 -13.69 -40.86 4.67
N VAL A 123 -13.49 -39.99 3.65
CA VAL A 123 -13.19 -40.36 2.27
C VAL A 123 -11.76 -39.91 1.97
N ASP A 124 -10.92 -40.83 1.51
CA ASP A 124 -9.52 -40.56 1.20
C ASP A 124 -9.35 -39.97 -0.23
N GLY A 125 -8.12 -39.66 -0.59
CA GLY A 125 -7.80 -39.12 -1.92
C GLY A 125 -8.04 -40.09 -3.09
N GLU A 126 -8.24 -41.42 -2.79
CA GLU A 126 -8.55 -42.43 -3.77
C GLU A 126 -10.04 -42.80 -3.81
N ASP A 127 -10.91 -41.97 -3.21
CA ASP A 127 -12.37 -42.12 -3.18
C ASP A 127 -12.85 -43.32 -2.36
N ARG A 128 -12.03 -43.79 -1.41
CA ARG A 128 -12.40 -44.90 -0.54
C ARG A 128 -12.98 -44.34 0.75
N ALA A 129 -14.10 -44.92 1.21
CA ALA A 129 -14.79 -44.46 2.41
C ALA A 129 -14.59 -45.45 3.59
N ASN A 130 -14.18 -44.93 4.75
CA ASN A 130 -13.94 -45.73 5.95
C ASN A 130 -15.22 -46.27 6.61
N TYR A 131 -16.38 -45.76 6.22
CA TYR A 131 -17.68 -46.12 6.75
C TYR A 131 -18.39 -47.24 5.93
N LEU A 132 -17.81 -47.67 4.81
CA LEU A 132 -18.31 -48.81 4.03
C LEU A 132 -17.82 -50.13 4.63
N ILE A 133 -18.28 -50.42 5.84
CA ILE A 133 -17.82 -51.56 6.63
C ILE A 133 -18.71 -52.82 6.53
N SER A 134 -19.77 -52.80 5.72
CA SER A 134 -20.62 -53.99 5.53
C SER A 134 -19.86 -55.11 4.81
N SER A 135 -19.83 -56.29 5.40
CA SER A 135 -19.18 -57.49 4.83
C SER A 135 -19.88 -58.07 3.59
N SER A 136 -21.03 -57.53 3.21
CA SER A 136 -21.87 -58.06 2.10
C SER A 136 -21.49 -57.61 0.70
N ARG A 137 -20.44 -56.76 0.53
CA ARG A 137 -20.08 -56.15 -0.76
C ARG A 137 -18.81 -56.68 -1.46
N GLY A 138 -18.27 -57.83 -1.02
CA GLY A 138 -17.06 -58.42 -1.59
C GLY A 138 -17.20 -59.87 -2.00
N ASP A 139 -17.99 -60.21 -2.97
CA ASP A 139 -17.76 -61.24 -3.99
C ASP A 139 -19.04 -61.48 -4.83
N ALA A 140 -19.10 -60.87 -6.02
CA ALA A 140 -20.10 -61.25 -7.03
C ALA A 140 -19.64 -62.58 -7.70
N GLY A 141 -19.61 -63.67 -6.96
CA GLY A 141 -19.20 -64.95 -7.47
C GLY A 141 -19.87 -66.09 -6.71
N LYS A 142 -21.01 -66.59 -7.24
CA LYS A 142 -21.63 -67.92 -7.08
C LYS A 142 -21.61 -68.55 -5.69
N ASP A 143 -22.79 -68.82 -5.21
CA ASP A 143 -23.18 -69.54 -3.97
C ASP A 143 -23.30 -68.61 -2.74
N LYS A 144 -24.38 -67.77 -2.72
CA LYS A 144 -24.91 -67.22 -1.47
C LYS A 144 -25.43 -68.38 -0.62
N PRO A 145 -24.85 -68.63 0.57
CA PRO A 145 -25.71 -69.17 1.64
C PRO A 145 -26.69 -68.02 1.94
N GLU A 146 -27.97 -68.29 2.02
CA GLU A 146 -28.99 -67.41 2.58
C GLU A 146 -28.61 -67.06 4.04
N GLY A 147 -27.63 -66.16 4.21
CA GLY A 147 -27.34 -65.44 5.45
C GLY A 147 -28.51 -64.48 5.62
N LYS A 148 -29.47 -64.85 6.47
CA LYS A 148 -30.55 -63.97 6.92
C LYS A 148 -29.87 -62.68 7.46
N ASP A 149 -30.05 -61.57 6.78
CA ASP A 149 -29.67 -60.23 7.28
C ASP A 149 -30.28 -60.10 8.69
N LEU A 150 -29.48 -59.59 9.66
CA LEU A 150 -29.95 -59.29 11.00
C LEU A 150 -31.07 -58.21 10.85
N ALA A 151 -32.30 -58.71 10.82
CA ALA A 151 -33.45 -57.80 10.77
C ALA A 151 -33.72 -57.28 12.18
N PHE A 152 -33.40 -56.03 12.38
CA PHE A 152 -33.75 -55.26 13.58
C PHE A 152 -35.03 -54.47 13.35
N SER A 153 -35.99 -54.64 14.21
CA SER A 153 -37.11 -53.70 14.34
C SER A 153 -36.78 -52.72 15.48
N LEU A 154 -36.67 -51.44 15.18
CA LEU A 154 -36.33 -50.39 16.14
C LEU A 154 -37.50 -49.38 16.24
N GLN A 155 -37.96 -49.08 17.47
CA GLN A 155 -39.07 -48.16 17.73
C GLN A 155 -38.60 -46.76 18.13
N GLU A 156 -37.52 -46.67 18.89
CA GLU A 156 -37.00 -45.40 19.36
C GLU A 156 -35.47 -45.49 19.43
N TYR A 157 -34.81 -44.40 19.02
CA TYR A 157 -33.38 -44.28 19.26
C TYR A 157 -33.02 -42.86 19.73
N ARG A 158 -31.89 -42.75 20.45
CA ARG A 158 -31.32 -41.46 20.91
C ARG A 158 -29.80 -41.50 20.80
N LEU A 159 -29.28 -40.35 20.38
CA LEU A 159 -27.86 -40.02 20.38
C LEU A 159 -27.69 -38.76 21.27
N ASN A 160 -26.93 -38.90 22.35
CA ASN A 160 -26.77 -37.83 23.32
C ASN A 160 -25.36 -37.29 23.36
N ALA A 161 -25.22 -35.94 23.40
CA ALA A 161 -23.96 -35.20 23.57
C ALA A 161 -22.82 -35.78 22.70
N SER A 162 -23.10 -36.05 21.44
CA SER A 162 -22.21 -36.78 20.53
C SER A 162 -21.52 -35.84 19.53
N ARG A 163 -20.50 -36.36 18.86
CA ARG A 163 -19.78 -35.67 17.78
C ARG A 163 -19.81 -36.55 16.53
N ILE A 164 -20.02 -35.93 15.39
CA ILE A 164 -19.91 -36.58 14.08
C ILE A 164 -19.00 -35.72 13.21
N SER A 165 -17.96 -36.28 12.65
CA SER A 165 -17.10 -35.62 11.69
C SER A 165 -17.14 -36.35 10.34
N TYR A 166 -17.20 -35.59 9.26
CA TYR A 166 -17.06 -36.09 7.90
C TYR A 166 -15.97 -35.30 7.18
N GLU A 167 -14.97 -35.99 6.69
CA GLU A 167 -13.85 -35.45 5.94
C GLU A 167 -13.78 -36.12 4.58
N ASP A 168 -13.87 -35.32 3.52
CA ASP A 168 -13.63 -35.78 2.16
C ASP A 168 -12.37 -35.07 1.64
N GLN A 169 -11.28 -35.83 1.56
CA GLN A 169 -9.98 -35.31 1.16
C GLN A 169 -9.91 -34.94 -0.32
N LYS A 170 -10.67 -35.60 -1.17
CA LYS A 170 -10.72 -35.34 -2.60
C LYS A 170 -11.52 -34.09 -2.91
N ALA A 171 -12.63 -33.88 -2.21
CA ALA A 171 -13.46 -32.68 -2.34
C ALA A 171 -12.97 -31.49 -1.49
N GLY A 172 -11.95 -31.69 -0.62
CA GLY A 172 -11.48 -30.64 0.31
C GLY A 172 -12.52 -30.27 1.37
N LEU A 173 -13.47 -31.18 1.69
CA LEU A 173 -14.64 -30.90 2.50
C LEU A 173 -14.47 -31.44 3.91
N VAL A 174 -14.78 -30.60 4.92
CA VAL A 174 -14.85 -31.01 6.34
C VAL A 174 -16.17 -30.52 6.93
N LEU A 175 -16.96 -31.48 7.42
CA LEU A 175 -18.18 -31.20 8.17
C LEU A 175 -18.01 -31.71 9.59
N GLU A 176 -18.22 -30.86 10.58
CA GLU A 176 -18.20 -31.19 11.99
C GLU A 176 -19.56 -30.88 12.63
N LEU A 177 -20.17 -31.90 13.25
CA LEU A 177 -21.37 -31.81 14.06
C LEU A 177 -20.96 -32.08 15.51
N THR A 178 -21.13 -31.09 16.37
CA THR A 178 -20.78 -31.19 17.80
C THR A 178 -22.01 -30.98 18.67
N ASP A 179 -21.96 -31.45 19.91
CA ASP A 179 -23.09 -31.41 20.88
C ASP A 179 -24.35 -32.04 20.30
N VAL A 180 -24.19 -33.11 19.51
CA VAL A 180 -25.29 -33.73 18.80
C VAL A 180 -26.21 -34.43 19.81
N ASN A 181 -27.43 -33.94 19.95
CA ASN A 181 -28.55 -34.53 20.63
C ASN A 181 -29.60 -34.82 19.56
N HIS A 182 -29.75 -36.10 19.20
CA HIS A 182 -30.66 -36.54 18.16
C HIS A 182 -31.54 -37.68 18.66
N SER A 183 -32.82 -37.62 18.42
CA SER A 183 -33.74 -38.69 18.74
C SER A 183 -34.70 -38.98 17.59
N GLY A 184 -35.05 -40.22 17.42
CA GLY A 184 -36.03 -40.67 16.44
C GLY A 184 -36.99 -41.70 17.06
N SER A 185 -38.25 -41.58 16.69
CA SER A 185 -39.28 -42.51 17.07
C SER A 185 -40.17 -42.87 15.88
N GLY A 186 -40.43 -44.21 15.71
CA GLY A 186 -41.21 -44.75 14.61
C GLY A 186 -41.03 -46.23 14.51
N ASP A 187 -41.83 -46.93 13.73
CA ASP A 187 -41.70 -48.35 13.53
C ASP A 187 -40.86 -48.63 12.27
N LEU A 188 -39.56 -48.86 12.47
CA LEU A 188 -38.60 -49.12 11.39
C LEU A 188 -38.65 -50.57 10.90
N SER A 189 -39.59 -51.37 11.37
CA SER A 189 -39.80 -52.73 10.90
C SER A 189 -40.71 -52.82 9.67
N LEU A 190 -41.39 -51.77 9.33
CA LEU A 190 -42.35 -51.72 8.23
C LEU A 190 -41.67 -51.30 6.94
N ASP A 191 -42.06 -51.89 5.81
CA ASP A 191 -41.61 -51.47 4.47
C ASP A 191 -41.92 -49.98 4.17
N ASP A 192 -42.99 -49.44 4.75
CA ASP A 192 -43.38 -48.05 4.74
C ASP A 192 -43.55 -47.55 6.20
N SER A 193 -42.67 -46.65 6.60
CA SER A 193 -42.57 -46.20 7.98
C SER A 193 -42.57 -44.69 8.08
N ARG A 194 -42.98 -44.14 9.25
CA ARG A 194 -42.89 -42.74 9.56
C ARG A 194 -42.05 -42.54 10.81
N LEU A 195 -40.98 -41.76 10.64
CA LEU A 195 -40.05 -41.44 11.71
C LEU A 195 -40.21 -39.96 12.13
N GLN A 196 -40.51 -39.75 13.40
CA GLN A 196 -40.44 -38.41 14.00
C GLN A 196 -39.05 -38.21 14.58
N THR A 197 -38.33 -37.17 14.15
CA THR A 197 -37.00 -36.87 14.67
C THR A 197 -36.93 -35.49 15.31
N ARG A 198 -36.04 -35.38 16.28
CA ARG A 198 -35.64 -34.14 16.89
C ARG A 198 -34.12 -34.09 16.98
N THR A 199 -33.55 -33.00 16.47
CA THR A 199 -32.10 -32.78 16.48
C THR A 199 -31.81 -31.44 17.11
N ASP A 200 -30.78 -31.38 17.94
CA ASP A 200 -30.20 -30.17 18.51
C ASP A 200 -28.67 -30.35 18.46
N MET A 201 -27.94 -29.47 17.73
CA MET A 201 -26.50 -29.64 17.53
C MET A 201 -25.84 -28.32 17.10
N GLN A 202 -24.51 -28.32 17.04
CA GLN A 202 -23.73 -27.29 16.39
C GLN A 202 -23.14 -27.86 15.10
N ILE A 203 -23.16 -27.06 14.03
CA ILE A 203 -22.62 -27.43 12.73
C ILE A 203 -21.49 -26.48 12.35
N SER A 204 -20.35 -27.06 11.94
CA SER A 204 -19.28 -26.34 11.26
C SER A 204 -19.06 -27.00 9.90
N PHE A 205 -18.89 -26.17 8.87
CA PHE A 205 -18.68 -26.61 7.51
C PHE A 205 -17.57 -25.82 6.86
N ARG A 206 -16.53 -26.50 6.40
CA ARG A 206 -15.39 -25.95 5.69
C ARG A 206 -15.20 -26.64 4.36
N MET A 207 -14.91 -25.89 3.33
CA MET A 207 -14.49 -26.39 2.02
C MET A 207 -13.19 -25.70 1.62
N ASP A 208 -12.16 -26.49 1.36
CA ASP A 208 -10.79 -26.06 1.18
C ASP A 208 -10.28 -25.19 2.37
N SER A 209 -9.94 -23.93 2.11
CA SER A 209 -9.50 -22.99 3.13
C SER A 209 -10.60 -22.10 3.71
N ILE A 210 -11.84 -22.21 3.20
CA ILE A 210 -12.96 -21.33 3.57
C ILE A 210 -13.88 -22.05 4.55
N GLU A 211 -14.07 -21.44 5.73
CA GLU A 211 -15.06 -21.87 6.71
C GLU A 211 -16.39 -21.17 6.44
N TYR A 212 -17.37 -21.92 5.91
CA TYR A 212 -18.69 -21.40 5.56
C TYR A 212 -19.65 -21.34 6.75
N LEU A 213 -19.55 -22.28 7.68
CA LEU A 213 -20.31 -22.33 8.93
C LEU A 213 -19.34 -22.62 10.07
N SER A 214 -19.43 -21.86 11.17
CA SER A 214 -18.57 -22.01 12.34
C SER A 214 -19.44 -22.14 13.58
N ARG A 215 -19.60 -23.39 14.09
CA ARG A 215 -20.38 -23.72 15.28
C ARG A 215 -21.79 -23.10 15.29
N ASN A 216 -22.43 -23.05 14.13
CA ASN A 216 -23.81 -22.56 14.03
C ASN A 216 -24.76 -23.53 14.72
N LYS A 217 -25.62 -23.04 15.60
CA LYS A 217 -26.59 -23.85 16.29
C LYS A 217 -27.67 -24.32 15.31
N LEU A 218 -27.89 -25.61 15.15
CA LEU A 218 -28.94 -26.20 14.34
C LEU A 218 -29.96 -26.90 15.24
N THR A 219 -31.23 -26.54 15.12
CA THR A 219 -32.34 -27.29 15.70
C THR A 219 -33.22 -27.75 14.58
N LEU A 220 -33.74 -29.00 14.68
CA LEU A 220 -34.57 -29.59 13.64
C LEU A 220 -35.64 -30.53 14.27
N ARG A 221 -36.87 -30.37 13.80
CA ARG A 221 -37.97 -31.33 14.02
C ARG A 221 -38.43 -31.79 12.66
N ALA A 222 -38.32 -33.09 12.41
CA ALA A 222 -38.68 -33.61 11.12
C ALA A 222 -39.65 -34.80 11.26
N LEU A 223 -40.58 -34.90 10.33
CA LEU A 223 -41.40 -36.07 10.10
C LEU A 223 -40.99 -36.63 8.74
N ILE A 224 -40.34 -37.81 8.77
CA ILE A 224 -39.75 -38.46 7.61
C ILE A 224 -40.57 -39.70 7.29
N GLY A 225 -41.15 -39.81 6.10
CA GLY A 225 -41.66 -41.03 5.52
C GLY A 225 -40.51 -41.82 4.90
N MET A 226 -40.44 -43.10 5.20
CA MET A 226 -39.40 -44.00 4.69
C MET A 226 -40.07 -45.17 3.96
N ASP A 227 -39.82 -45.32 2.66
CA ASP A 227 -40.19 -46.48 1.87
C ASP A 227 -38.90 -47.26 1.55
N PHE A 228 -38.68 -48.36 2.28
CA PHE A 228 -37.49 -49.21 2.13
C PHE A 228 -37.54 -50.11 0.89
N ARG A 229 -38.67 -50.21 0.17
CA ARG A 229 -38.75 -50.94 -1.07
C ARG A 229 -38.19 -50.15 -2.25
N THR A 230 -38.32 -48.85 -2.16
CA THR A 230 -37.82 -47.91 -3.19
C THR A 230 -36.65 -47.05 -2.71
N ASP A 231 -36.16 -47.31 -1.50
CA ASP A 231 -35.12 -46.55 -0.81
C ASP A 231 -35.40 -45.01 -0.83
N THR A 232 -36.70 -44.67 -0.61
CA THR A 232 -37.17 -43.31 -0.68
C THR A 232 -37.48 -42.74 0.70
N TYR A 233 -36.86 -41.58 1.02
CA TYR A 233 -37.06 -40.82 2.24
C TYR A 233 -37.79 -39.55 1.93
N THR A 234 -39.02 -39.35 2.43
CA THR A 234 -39.87 -38.19 2.17
C THR A 234 -39.96 -37.30 3.40
N PHE A 235 -39.55 -36.08 3.28
CA PHE A 235 -39.66 -35.04 4.29
C PHE A 235 -41.06 -34.44 4.25
N LEU A 236 -41.93 -34.80 5.19
CA LEU A 236 -43.37 -34.46 5.14
C LEU A 236 -43.71 -33.13 5.78
N LYS A 237 -43.22 -32.87 7.00
CA LYS A 237 -43.35 -31.60 7.74
C LYS A 237 -42.10 -31.43 8.57
N ASN A 238 -41.30 -30.44 8.18
CA ASN A 238 -40.05 -30.24 8.83
C ASN A 238 -39.85 -28.77 9.11
N GLU A 239 -39.49 -28.48 10.33
CA GLU A 239 -39.19 -27.14 10.82
C GLU A 239 -37.94 -27.15 11.67
N GLY A 240 -37.17 -26.11 11.57
CA GLY A 240 -35.95 -25.98 12.36
C GLY A 240 -35.45 -24.54 12.38
N SER A 241 -34.22 -24.41 12.83
CA SER A 241 -33.53 -23.12 12.75
C SER A 241 -32.03 -23.34 12.65
N ILE A 242 -31.35 -22.49 11.91
CA ILE A 242 -29.89 -22.31 11.95
C ILE A 242 -29.62 -21.02 12.71
N ASN A 243 -28.93 -21.12 13.86
CA ASN A 243 -28.91 -20.05 14.85
C ASN A 243 -30.32 -19.58 15.22
N GLN A 244 -30.70 -18.37 14.84
CA GLN A 244 -32.03 -17.81 15.06
C GLN A 244 -32.86 -17.73 13.77
N MET A 245 -32.29 -18.14 12.62
CA MET A 245 -32.99 -18.11 11.34
C MET A 245 -33.87 -19.34 11.20
N PRO A 246 -35.20 -19.20 11.15
CA PRO A 246 -36.12 -20.33 11.01
C PRO A 246 -35.99 -20.95 9.63
N LEU A 247 -36.22 -22.25 9.55
CA LEU A 247 -36.16 -23.01 8.31
C LEU A 247 -37.33 -24.01 8.27
N VAL A 248 -38.08 -24.00 7.19
CA VAL A 248 -39.12 -24.99 6.88
C VAL A 248 -38.73 -25.67 5.58
N PHE A 249 -38.82 -27.00 5.52
CA PHE A 249 -38.50 -27.70 4.32
C PHE A 249 -39.39 -28.97 4.12
N GLU A 250 -39.56 -29.32 2.87
CA GLU A 250 -40.25 -30.55 2.42
C GLU A 250 -39.59 -31.09 1.17
N GLY A 251 -39.86 -32.38 0.85
CA GLY A 251 -39.29 -32.98 -0.33
C GLY A 251 -38.98 -34.49 -0.15
N SER A 252 -38.08 -35.00 -0.97
CA SER A 252 -37.66 -36.40 -0.88
C SER A 252 -36.23 -36.61 -1.35
N VAL A 253 -35.61 -37.65 -0.80
CA VAL A 253 -34.33 -38.20 -1.26
C VAL A 253 -34.55 -39.68 -1.53
N ARG A 254 -34.20 -40.11 -2.73
CA ARG A 254 -34.22 -41.52 -3.13
C ARG A 254 -32.79 -41.96 -3.39
N LEU A 255 -32.35 -43.02 -2.69
CA LEU A 255 -31.05 -43.63 -2.92
C LEU A 255 -31.12 -44.47 -4.21
N LEU A 256 -30.07 -44.34 -5.04
CA LEU A 256 -29.92 -45.07 -6.29
C LEU A 256 -28.71 -46.04 -6.16
N GLU A 257 -28.52 -46.95 -7.13
CA GLU A 257 -27.32 -47.82 -7.15
C GLU A 257 -26.03 -46.96 -7.22
N GLU A 258 -26.07 -45.84 -7.94
CA GLU A 258 -25.01 -44.84 -7.96
C GLU A 258 -25.60 -43.45 -7.72
N GLY A 259 -25.31 -42.88 -6.55
CA GLY A 259 -25.77 -41.54 -6.16
C GLY A 259 -27.15 -41.48 -5.51
N GLN A 260 -27.83 -40.35 -5.62
CA GLN A 260 -29.14 -40.13 -5.02
C GLN A 260 -29.96 -39.12 -5.86
N GLU A 261 -31.26 -39.35 -5.96
CA GLU A 261 -32.21 -38.39 -6.50
C GLU A 261 -32.74 -37.48 -5.36
N VAL A 262 -32.57 -36.19 -5.52
CA VAL A 262 -33.00 -35.19 -4.53
C VAL A 262 -34.13 -34.33 -5.10
N LYS A 263 -35.18 -34.11 -4.34
CA LYS A 263 -36.23 -33.14 -4.58
C LYS A 263 -36.50 -32.43 -3.27
N LEU A 264 -36.05 -31.22 -3.11
CA LEU A 264 -36.13 -30.49 -1.85
C LEU A 264 -36.60 -29.06 -2.09
N HIS A 265 -37.59 -28.63 -1.37
CA HIS A 265 -38.05 -27.27 -1.27
C HIS A 265 -37.85 -26.78 0.17
N PHE A 266 -37.22 -25.59 0.34
CA PHE A 266 -37.03 -25.00 1.66
C PHE A 266 -37.25 -23.50 1.61
N GLN A 267 -37.68 -22.96 2.74
CA GLN A 267 -37.85 -21.54 2.90
C GLN A 267 -37.63 -21.11 4.36
N THR A 268 -37.19 -19.87 4.52
CA THR A 268 -37.29 -19.20 5.80
C THR A 268 -38.61 -18.42 5.82
N PRO A 269 -39.50 -18.61 6.80
CA PRO A 269 -40.48 -17.60 7.12
C PRO A 269 -39.79 -16.28 7.38
N ASP A 270 -40.45 -15.13 7.20
CA ASP A 270 -39.87 -13.81 7.42
C ASP A 270 -39.00 -13.78 8.68
N SER A 271 -37.72 -13.58 8.49
CA SER A 271 -36.72 -13.59 9.55
C SER A 271 -36.10 -12.22 9.70
N ALA A 272 -35.59 -11.91 10.87
CA ALA A 272 -34.83 -10.68 11.06
C ALA A 272 -33.54 -10.71 10.23
N PHE A 273 -33.19 -9.63 9.56
CA PHE A 273 -31.99 -9.52 8.74
C PHE A 273 -30.70 -9.81 9.52
N LYS A 274 -30.68 -9.49 10.79
CA LYS A 274 -29.59 -9.82 11.69
C LYS A 274 -29.28 -11.34 11.76
N ASN A 275 -30.29 -12.19 11.61
CA ASN A 275 -30.11 -13.65 11.63
C ASN A 275 -29.37 -14.13 10.38
N PHE A 276 -29.56 -13.43 9.24
CA PHE A 276 -28.79 -13.68 8.02
C PHE A 276 -27.33 -13.24 8.19
N LEU A 277 -27.09 -12.07 8.76
CA LEU A 277 -25.71 -11.58 8.98
C LEU A 277 -24.90 -12.58 9.84
N ALA A 278 -25.54 -13.24 10.80
CA ALA A 278 -24.91 -14.25 11.66
C ALA A 278 -24.53 -15.54 10.90
N LEU A 279 -24.93 -15.70 9.65
CA LEU A 279 -24.57 -16.83 8.79
C LEU A 279 -23.47 -16.49 7.78
N ILE A 280 -23.15 -15.21 7.61
CA ILE A 280 -22.06 -14.82 6.72
C ILE A 280 -20.73 -15.26 7.32
N PRO A 281 -19.92 -16.04 6.59
CA PRO A 281 -18.64 -16.51 7.09
C PRO A 281 -17.74 -15.34 7.54
N GLU A 282 -17.00 -15.51 8.62
CA GLU A 282 -16.16 -14.49 9.24
C GLU A 282 -15.13 -13.91 8.24
N GLY A 283 -14.62 -14.75 7.33
CA GLY A 283 -13.70 -14.33 6.27
C GLY A 283 -14.29 -13.30 5.29
N TYR A 284 -15.62 -13.20 5.19
CA TYR A 284 -16.32 -12.25 4.31
C TYR A 284 -17.03 -11.13 5.07
N SER A 285 -17.33 -11.32 6.35
CA SER A 285 -18.14 -10.38 7.13
C SER A 285 -17.30 -9.36 7.92
N GLY A 286 -16.00 -9.56 8.04
CA GLY A 286 -15.19 -8.82 9.00
C GLY A 286 -15.67 -9.04 10.44
N ASN A 287 -15.44 -8.07 11.32
CA ASN A 287 -15.93 -8.16 12.69
C ASN A 287 -17.37 -7.61 12.76
N LEU A 288 -18.37 -8.50 12.76
CA LEU A 288 -19.79 -8.16 12.97
C LEU A 288 -20.21 -8.23 14.45
N GLU A 289 -19.27 -8.42 15.36
CA GLU A 289 -19.57 -8.48 16.79
C GLU A 289 -20.12 -7.13 17.28
N GLY A 290 -21.27 -7.18 17.94
CA GLY A 290 -21.95 -5.97 18.46
C GLY A 290 -22.69 -5.14 17.42
N VAL A 291 -22.70 -5.53 16.15
CA VAL A 291 -23.47 -4.83 15.10
C VAL A 291 -24.97 -4.92 15.40
N SER A 292 -25.66 -3.79 15.42
CA SER A 292 -27.13 -3.76 15.42
C SER A 292 -27.65 -3.85 13.98
N ALA A 293 -28.64 -4.71 13.76
CA ALA A 293 -29.26 -4.89 12.45
C ALA A 293 -30.77 -5.10 12.58
N ASP A 294 -31.54 -4.42 11.74
CA ASP A 294 -32.99 -4.48 11.65
C ASP A 294 -33.43 -4.78 10.22
N GLY A 295 -34.74 -5.00 10.04
CA GLY A 295 -35.33 -5.33 8.74
C GLY A 295 -35.60 -6.81 8.57
N THR A 296 -36.13 -7.18 7.41
CA THR A 296 -36.55 -8.56 7.11
C THR A 296 -35.66 -9.22 6.08
N PHE A 297 -35.49 -10.52 6.24
CA PHE A 297 -34.78 -11.38 5.30
C PHE A 297 -35.60 -12.63 5.03
N SER A 298 -35.68 -13.03 3.78
CA SER A 298 -36.30 -14.28 3.35
C SER A 298 -35.34 -15.07 2.45
N LEU A 299 -35.43 -16.39 2.60
CA LEU A 299 -34.70 -17.36 1.79
C LEU A 299 -35.67 -18.39 1.27
N GLN A 300 -35.62 -18.70 -0.01
CA GLN A 300 -36.41 -19.79 -0.60
C GLN A 300 -35.50 -20.56 -1.56
N GLY A 301 -35.52 -21.90 -1.45
CA GLY A 301 -34.71 -22.74 -2.31
C GLY A 301 -35.47 -23.94 -2.84
N ASN A 302 -35.15 -24.28 -4.10
CA ASN A 302 -35.57 -25.50 -4.76
C ASN A 302 -34.33 -26.25 -5.21
N ILE A 303 -34.22 -27.53 -4.87
CA ILE A 303 -33.15 -28.42 -5.28
C ILE A 303 -33.82 -29.64 -5.96
N GLN A 304 -33.42 -29.96 -7.17
CA GLN A 304 -34.00 -31.07 -7.89
C GLN A 304 -32.97 -31.74 -8.82
N GLY A 305 -32.91 -33.04 -8.82
CA GLY A 305 -32.08 -33.84 -9.74
C GLY A 305 -31.30 -34.94 -9.06
N VAL A 306 -30.38 -35.51 -9.80
CA VAL A 306 -29.53 -36.57 -9.34
C VAL A 306 -28.18 -36.04 -8.91
N SER A 307 -27.73 -36.43 -7.72
CA SER A 307 -26.39 -36.20 -7.19
C SER A 307 -25.59 -37.50 -7.29
N ASP A 308 -24.45 -37.46 -7.98
CA ASP A 308 -23.51 -38.58 -8.09
C ASP A 308 -22.05 -38.06 -8.03
N ALA A 309 -21.07 -38.90 -8.28
CA ALA A 309 -19.66 -38.54 -8.27
C ALA A 309 -19.28 -37.42 -9.30
N SER A 310 -20.12 -37.15 -10.30
CA SER A 310 -19.85 -36.26 -11.41
C SER A 310 -20.72 -35.01 -11.44
N ARG A 311 -21.85 -35.03 -10.76
CA ARG A 311 -22.81 -33.92 -10.79
C ARG A 311 -23.53 -33.72 -9.47
N ILE A 312 -24.00 -32.52 -9.26
CA ILE A 312 -24.90 -32.10 -8.18
C ILE A 312 -26.32 -31.93 -8.74
N PRO A 313 -27.37 -31.91 -7.91
CA PRO A 313 -28.71 -31.53 -8.38
C PRO A 313 -28.75 -30.11 -8.88
N ASP A 314 -29.66 -29.82 -9.82
CA ASP A 314 -30.00 -28.45 -10.17
C ASP A 314 -30.59 -27.72 -8.96
N PHE A 315 -30.30 -26.45 -8.81
CA PHE A 315 -30.92 -25.68 -7.73
C PHE A 315 -31.12 -24.20 -8.08
N GLU A 316 -32.10 -23.62 -7.41
CA GLU A 316 -32.35 -22.19 -7.36
C GLU A 316 -32.62 -21.78 -5.92
N ILE A 317 -31.80 -20.85 -5.38
CA ILE A 317 -31.93 -20.30 -4.04
C ILE A 317 -32.09 -18.79 -4.16
N ARG A 318 -33.27 -18.30 -3.81
CA ARG A 318 -33.62 -16.88 -3.77
C ARG A 318 -33.41 -16.32 -2.38
N MET A 319 -32.79 -15.18 -2.31
CA MET A 319 -32.52 -14.40 -1.10
C MET A 319 -33.05 -13.01 -1.29
N GLU A 320 -33.86 -12.53 -0.36
CA GLU A 320 -34.37 -11.16 -0.38
C GLU A 320 -34.18 -10.50 0.97
N ALA A 321 -33.68 -9.26 0.96
CA ALA A 321 -33.72 -8.39 2.12
C ALA A 321 -34.64 -7.20 1.83
N ARG A 322 -35.42 -6.77 2.81
CA ARG A 322 -36.35 -5.63 2.68
C ARG A 322 -36.22 -4.73 3.88
N GLU A 323 -36.05 -3.42 3.59
CA GLU A 323 -35.91 -2.35 4.58
C GLU A 323 -34.90 -2.71 5.67
N ALA A 324 -33.85 -3.42 5.26
CA ALA A 324 -32.83 -3.85 6.21
C ALA A 324 -31.85 -2.70 6.50
N SER A 325 -31.24 -2.79 7.66
CA SER A 325 -30.24 -1.84 8.10
C SER A 325 -29.18 -2.54 8.94
N TYR A 326 -27.99 -1.97 8.97
CA TYR A 326 -26.99 -2.36 9.96
C TYR A 326 -26.15 -1.18 10.42
N LYS A 327 -25.66 -1.25 11.66
CA LYS A 327 -24.84 -0.20 12.27
C LYS A 327 -23.80 -0.81 13.21
N TYR A 328 -22.54 -0.38 13.05
CA TYR A 328 -21.47 -0.69 13.98
C TYR A 328 -21.65 0.05 15.32
N PRO A 329 -21.29 -0.56 16.47
CA PRO A 329 -21.53 0.03 17.80
C PRO A 329 -20.87 1.41 17.97
N ASP A 330 -19.67 1.58 17.49
CA ASP A 330 -18.84 2.76 17.70
C ASP A 330 -19.02 3.84 16.62
N LEU A 331 -19.90 3.59 15.64
CA LEU A 331 -20.12 4.55 14.56
C LEU A 331 -21.46 5.27 14.74
N PRO A 332 -21.50 6.59 14.51
CA PRO A 332 -22.71 7.39 14.73
C PRO A 332 -23.83 7.09 13.72
N MET A 333 -23.48 6.56 12.55
CA MET A 333 -24.42 6.25 11.46
C MET A 333 -24.32 4.80 11.02
N GLY A 334 -25.37 4.30 10.40
CA GLY A 334 -25.45 2.97 9.80
C GLY A 334 -25.76 3.03 8.30
N VAL A 335 -25.89 1.87 7.71
CA VAL A 335 -26.44 1.67 6.36
C VAL A 335 -27.90 1.29 6.52
N GLU A 336 -28.79 2.00 5.86
CA GLU A 336 -30.23 1.88 5.98
C GLU A 336 -30.91 1.60 4.62
N GLY A 337 -32.18 1.23 4.65
CA GLY A 337 -32.97 1.00 3.44
C GLY A 337 -32.37 -0.05 2.52
N ILE A 338 -31.69 -1.05 3.08
CA ILE A 338 -31.06 -2.13 2.32
C ILE A 338 -32.18 -3.02 1.79
N ASN A 339 -32.31 -3.02 0.48
CA ASN A 339 -33.18 -3.91 -0.28
C ASN A 339 -32.30 -4.61 -1.31
N PHE A 340 -32.39 -5.92 -1.40
CA PHE A 340 -31.74 -6.67 -2.47
C PHE A 340 -32.52 -7.93 -2.80
N SER A 341 -32.41 -8.38 -4.04
CA SER A 341 -32.79 -9.69 -4.51
C SER A 341 -31.55 -10.40 -5.06
N ALA A 342 -31.27 -11.56 -4.54
CA ALA A 342 -30.14 -12.37 -4.99
C ALA A 342 -30.61 -13.81 -5.28
N VAL A 343 -30.14 -14.38 -6.39
CA VAL A 343 -30.48 -15.73 -6.81
C VAL A 343 -29.19 -16.52 -7.05
N LEU A 344 -28.98 -17.53 -6.23
CA LEU A 344 -27.92 -18.51 -6.45
C LEU A 344 -28.50 -19.71 -7.24
N ARG A 345 -27.89 -20.03 -8.38
CA ARG A 345 -28.47 -20.98 -9.32
C ARG A 345 -27.42 -21.92 -9.90
N ASN A 346 -27.84 -23.19 -10.10
CA ASN A 346 -27.13 -24.17 -10.93
C ASN A 346 -28.18 -24.91 -11.77
N GLU A 347 -28.06 -24.86 -13.08
CA GLU A 347 -29.03 -25.43 -14.04
C GLU A 347 -28.44 -26.62 -14.82
N THR A 348 -27.17 -26.94 -14.63
CA THR A 348 -26.43 -27.93 -15.41
C THR A 348 -26.01 -29.16 -14.62
N GLY A 349 -26.10 -29.06 -13.30
CA GLY A 349 -25.56 -30.07 -12.40
C GLY A 349 -24.03 -30.07 -12.26
N ARG A 350 -23.33 -29.17 -12.94
CA ARG A 350 -21.87 -29.01 -12.81
C ARG A 350 -21.58 -27.93 -11.78
N VAL A 351 -20.77 -28.24 -10.76
CA VAL A 351 -20.47 -27.29 -9.68
C VAL A 351 -19.91 -25.97 -10.21
N ALA A 352 -19.03 -26.02 -11.21
CA ALA A 352 -18.40 -24.85 -11.83
C ALA A 352 -19.40 -23.89 -12.52
N ASP A 353 -20.58 -24.39 -12.91
CA ASP A 353 -21.61 -23.58 -13.57
C ASP A 353 -22.54 -22.88 -12.57
N THR A 354 -22.25 -22.98 -11.27
CA THR A 354 -22.98 -22.25 -10.24
C THR A 354 -22.70 -20.76 -10.32
N TYR A 355 -23.78 -19.97 -10.31
CA TYR A 355 -23.66 -18.50 -10.33
C TYR A 355 -24.63 -17.82 -9.35
N LEU A 356 -24.22 -16.65 -8.89
CA LEU A 356 -25.03 -15.74 -8.08
C LEU A 356 -25.36 -14.51 -8.90
N GLU A 357 -26.63 -14.21 -9.04
CA GLU A 357 -27.16 -12.99 -9.61
C GLU A 357 -27.69 -12.11 -8.48
N ILE A 358 -27.24 -10.86 -8.40
CA ILE A 358 -27.71 -9.84 -7.46
C ILE A 358 -28.37 -8.75 -8.26
N SER A 359 -29.65 -8.54 -8.02
CA SER A 359 -30.46 -7.56 -8.74
C SER A 359 -31.24 -6.67 -7.79
N ASP A 360 -31.70 -5.53 -8.30
CA ASP A 360 -32.55 -4.59 -7.57
C ASP A 360 -32.01 -4.18 -6.21
N SER A 361 -30.68 -4.22 -6.07
CA SER A 361 -30.04 -3.88 -4.79
C SER A 361 -29.94 -2.38 -4.62
N ARG A 362 -30.44 -1.95 -3.48
CA ARG A 362 -30.45 -0.54 -3.06
C ARG A 362 -30.12 -0.44 -1.59
N PHE A 363 -29.31 0.54 -1.25
CA PHE A 363 -29.07 0.92 0.14
C PHE A 363 -28.82 2.42 0.25
N THR A 364 -28.93 2.96 1.46
CA THR A 364 -28.71 4.37 1.74
C THR A 364 -27.71 4.55 2.88
N ILE A 365 -26.91 5.58 2.78
CA ILE A 365 -26.07 6.10 3.85
C ILE A 365 -26.48 7.53 4.08
N ASP A 366 -27.16 7.81 5.23
CA ASP A 366 -27.86 9.07 5.48
C ASP A 366 -28.95 9.31 4.41
N SER A 367 -28.74 10.28 3.54
CA SER A 367 -29.64 10.61 2.42
C SER A 367 -29.13 10.06 1.07
N ASP A 368 -27.96 9.48 1.05
CA ASP A 368 -27.27 9.06 -0.18
C ASP A 368 -27.68 7.64 -0.57
N THR A 369 -28.18 7.50 -1.78
CA THR A 369 -28.67 6.23 -2.30
C THR A 369 -27.68 5.60 -3.26
N PHE A 370 -27.48 4.29 -3.11
CA PHE A 370 -26.67 3.43 -3.96
C PHE A 370 -27.53 2.33 -4.58
N LEU A 371 -27.25 2.06 -5.86
CA LEU A 371 -27.80 0.96 -6.62
C LEU A 371 -26.65 0.02 -7.00
N PHE A 372 -26.81 -1.26 -6.71
CA PHE A 372 -25.83 -2.28 -7.02
C PHE A 372 -26.48 -3.44 -7.76
N ASN A 373 -25.85 -3.94 -8.82
CA ASN A 373 -26.21 -5.17 -9.49
C ASN A 373 -24.93 -5.95 -9.79
N GLY A 374 -25.00 -7.27 -9.75
CA GLY A 374 -23.80 -8.08 -9.99
C GLY A 374 -24.11 -9.52 -10.32
N HIS A 375 -23.14 -10.16 -10.97
CA HIS A 375 -23.10 -11.59 -11.24
C HIS A 375 -21.75 -12.14 -10.79
N ILE A 376 -21.79 -13.27 -10.10
CA ILE A 376 -20.59 -14.00 -9.64
C ILE A 376 -20.71 -15.42 -10.17
N TYR A 377 -19.69 -15.87 -10.88
CA TYR A 377 -19.65 -17.18 -11.54
C TYR A 377 -18.46 -17.99 -11.04
N ASP A 378 -18.59 -19.34 -11.10
CA ASP A 378 -17.52 -20.31 -10.85
C ASP A 378 -16.87 -20.14 -9.47
N PHE A 379 -17.64 -20.45 -8.43
CA PHE A 379 -17.18 -20.32 -7.03
C PHE A 379 -16.07 -21.30 -6.64
N THR A 380 -15.89 -22.39 -7.37
CA THR A 380 -14.94 -23.47 -7.06
C THR A 380 -13.69 -23.47 -7.93
N GLY A 381 -13.72 -22.69 -9.02
CA GLY A 381 -12.60 -22.50 -9.93
C GLY A 381 -12.09 -21.07 -9.93
N ASN A 382 -11.93 -20.50 -11.11
CA ASN A 382 -11.54 -19.11 -11.27
C ASN A 382 -12.78 -18.19 -11.20
N THR A 383 -13.15 -17.80 -9.98
CA THR A 383 -14.34 -16.96 -9.73
C THR A 383 -14.32 -15.68 -10.58
N ARG A 384 -15.38 -15.48 -11.36
CA ARG A 384 -15.59 -14.29 -12.19
C ARG A 384 -16.69 -13.41 -11.61
N VAL A 385 -16.44 -12.11 -11.60
CA VAL A 385 -17.35 -11.09 -11.09
C VAL A 385 -17.65 -10.08 -12.21
N ASP A 386 -18.92 -9.78 -12.43
CA ASP A 386 -19.40 -8.63 -13.23
C ASP A 386 -20.33 -7.82 -12.33
N ALA A 387 -19.94 -6.60 -11.98
CA ALA A 387 -20.68 -5.77 -11.03
C ALA A 387 -20.82 -4.34 -11.55
N ARG A 388 -21.95 -3.72 -11.22
CA ARG A 388 -22.22 -2.31 -11.45
C ARG A 388 -22.67 -1.64 -10.16
N LEU A 389 -22.04 -0.52 -9.86
CA LEU A 389 -22.38 0.35 -8.75
C LEU A 389 -22.70 1.75 -9.27
N ASN A 390 -23.88 2.26 -8.93
CA ASN A 390 -24.27 3.64 -9.22
C ASN A 390 -24.75 4.29 -7.93
N GLY A 391 -24.33 5.52 -7.66
CA GLY A 391 -24.75 6.21 -6.45
C GLY A 391 -24.17 7.60 -6.29
N ARG A 392 -24.64 8.27 -5.27
CA ARG A 392 -24.12 9.54 -4.77
C ARG A 392 -23.71 9.34 -3.32
N LEU A 393 -22.60 9.93 -2.94
CA LEU A 393 -22.03 9.81 -1.61
C LEU A 393 -21.64 11.18 -1.07
N ASN A 394 -22.19 11.56 0.06
CA ASN A 394 -21.67 12.65 0.86
C ASN A 394 -20.42 12.16 1.60
N LEU A 395 -19.25 12.62 1.17
CA LEU A 395 -17.95 12.18 1.70
C LEU A 395 -17.79 12.47 3.20
N GLY A 396 -18.48 13.48 3.73
CA GLY A 396 -18.54 13.77 5.17
C GLY A 396 -19.21 12.68 6.02
N ASN A 397 -19.96 11.79 5.38
CA ASN A 397 -20.63 10.68 6.06
C ASN A 397 -19.75 9.41 6.10
N ILE A 398 -18.71 9.30 5.25
CA ILE A 398 -17.87 8.09 5.19
C ILE A 398 -17.26 7.79 6.56
N SER A 399 -16.59 8.76 7.17
CA SER A 399 -15.94 8.59 8.49
C SER A 399 -16.93 8.31 9.63
N ARG A 400 -18.23 8.57 9.40
CA ARG A 400 -19.32 8.32 10.36
C ARG A 400 -19.91 6.92 10.24
N VAL A 401 -19.68 6.25 9.10
CA VAL A 401 -20.16 4.89 8.78
C VAL A 401 -19.02 3.87 8.79
N TYR A 402 -17.84 4.30 8.38
CA TYR A 402 -16.62 3.48 8.31
C TYR A 402 -15.38 4.34 8.62
N PRO A 403 -14.51 3.93 9.55
CA PRO A 403 -13.30 4.70 9.88
C PRO A 403 -12.32 4.69 8.71
N VAL A 404 -11.94 5.87 8.21
CA VAL A 404 -10.92 6.04 7.18
C VAL A 404 -9.66 6.61 7.84
N GLU A 405 -8.62 5.80 7.93
CA GLU A 405 -7.33 6.21 8.50
C GLU A 405 -6.61 7.21 7.56
N GLY A 406 -5.95 8.21 8.14
CA GLY A 406 -5.11 9.18 7.40
C GLY A 406 -5.82 10.35 6.72
N LEU A 407 -7.16 10.39 6.71
CA LEU A 407 -7.93 11.51 6.19
C LEU A 407 -8.84 12.12 7.27
N SER A 408 -8.67 13.40 7.54
CA SER A 408 -9.52 14.12 8.49
C SER A 408 -10.25 15.28 7.82
N GLY A 409 -11.44 15.61 8.36
CA GLY A 409 -12.23 16.72 7.82
C GLY A 409 -12.78 16.49 6.41
N LEU A 410 -12.90 15.21 5.99
CA LEU A 410 -13.42 14.84 4.68
C LEU A 410 -14.85 15.33 4.53
N SER A 411 -15.11 16.08 3.47
CA SER A 411 -16.44 16.57 3.09
C SER A 411 -16.52 16.74 1.58
N GLY A 412 -17.72 16.93 1.06
CA GLY A 412 -17.98 17.03 -0.37
C GLY A 412 -18.93 15.94 -0.86
N ARG A 413 -19.21 15.92 -2.15
CA ARG A 413 -20.08 14.96 -2.81
C ARG A 413 -19.32 14.21 -3.89
N LEU A 414 -19.53 12.89 -3.92
CA LEU A 414 -19.03 11.99 -4.97
C LEU A 414 -20.24 11.34 -5.65
N GLN A 415 -20.37 11.51 -6.95
CA GLN A 415 -21.29 10.75 -7.78
C GLN A 415 -20.48 9.73 -8.57
N MET A 416 -20.95 8.49 -8.61
CA MET A 416 -20.25 7.40 -9.28
C MET A 416 -21.21 6.55 -10.14
N ASP A 417 -20.71 6.08 -11.28
CA ASP A 417 -21.29 5.01 -12.09
C ASP A 417 -20.12 4.12 -12.54
N ILE A 418 -19.99 2.98 -11.88
CA ILE A 418 -18.84 2.09 -12.00
C ILE A 418 -19.32 0.73 -12.46
N ARG A 419 -18.67 0.18 -13.48
CA ARG A 419 -18.75 -1.22 -13.86
C ARG A 419 -17.39 -1.86 -13.73
N ALA A 420 -17.33 -3.05 -13.16
CA ALA A 420 -16.13 -3.86 -13.06
C ALA A 420 -16.45 -5.31 -13.41
N ALA A 421 -15.66 -5.90 -14.32
CA ALA A 421 -15.71 -7.31 -14.63
C ALA A 421 -14.29 -7.88 -14.59
N PHE A 422 -14.09 -8.91 -13.79
CA PHE A 422 -12.77 -9.52 -13.55
C PHE A 422 -12.91 -10.97 -13.09
N ASP A 423 -11.84 -11.69 -13.17
CA ASP A 423 -11.68 -12.98 -12.49
C ASP A 423 -10.65 -12.89 -11.37
N MET A 424 -10.80 -13.75 -10.35
CA MET A 424 -9.94 -13.73 -9.17
C MET A 424 -8.51 -14.14 -9.47
N GLU A 425 -8.29 -15.02 -10.44
CA GLU A 425 -6.95 -15.43 -10.87
C GLU A 425 -6.18 -14.24 -11.47
N ALA A 426 -6.84 -13.40 -12.25
CA ALA A 426 -6.26 -12.17 -12.79
C ALA A 426 -5.84 -11.22 -11.67
N ILE A 427 -6.68 -11.07 -10.64
CA ILE A 427 -6.36 -10.24 -9.46
C ILE A 427 -5.17 -10.83 -8.67
N GLU A 428 -5.20 -12.13 -8.39
CA GLU A 428 -4.15 -12.81 -7.63
C GLU A 428 -2.80 -12.82 -8.34
N LYS A 429 -2.82 -13.01 -9.67
CA LYS A 429 -1.62 -13.00 -10.53
C LYS A 429 -1.20 -11.60 -10.94
N ARG A 430 -1.91 -10.55 -10.49
CA ARG A 430 -1.66 -9.14 -10.82
C ARG A 430 -1.73 -8.85 -12.32
N GLN A 431 -2.62 -9.55 -13.03
CA GLN A 431 -2.87 -9.38 -14.45
C GLN A 431 -4.00 -8.37 -14.66
N TYR A 432 -3.75 -7.12 -14.28
CA TYR A 432 -4.77 -6.06 -14.27
C TYR A 432 -5.24 -5.65 -15.67
N ASP A 433 -4.48 -5.99 -16.69
CA ASP A 433 -4.88 -5.88 -18.09
C ASP A 433 -6.12 -6.71 -18.44
N LYS A 434 -6.41 -7.74 -17.64
CA LYS A 434 -7.63 -8.57 -17.77
C LYS A 434 -8.82 -8.05 -16.96
N VAL A 435 -8.65 -7.02 -16.16
CA VAL A 435 -9.72 -6.41 -15.37
C VAL A 435 -10.47 -5.41 -16.25
N ALA A 436 -11.67 -5.73 -16.65
CA ALA A 436 -12.53 -4.81 -17.38
C ALA A 436 -13.24 -3.88 -16.40
N SER A 437 -12.63 -2.76 -16.07
CA SER A 437 -13.22 -1.70 -15.26
C SER A 437 -13.53 -0.47 -16.11
N SER A 438 -14.67 0.16 -15.87
CA SER A 438 -15.04 1.39 -16.57
C SER A 438 -16.03 2.20 -15.75
N GLY A 439 -16.07 3.50 -15.98
CA GLY A 439 -17.04 4.33 -15.30
C GLY A 439 -16.73 5.81 -15.30
N THR A 440 -17.51 6.51 -14.50
CA THR A 440 -17.37 7.94 -14.25
C THR A 440 -17.39 8.21 -12.76
N LEU A 441 -16.57 9.16 -12.33
CA LEU A 441 -16.56 9.73 -11.00
C LEU A 441 -16.69 11.25 -11.15
N GLU A 442 -17.68 11.82 -10.51
CA GLU A 442 -17.87 13.27 -10.41
C GLU A 442 -17.75 13.67 -8.95
N VAL A 443 -16.85 14.59 -8.68
CA VAL A 443 -16.58 15.14 -7.35
C VAL A 443 -16.99 16.60 -7.30
N GLU A 444 -17.69 16.99 -6.26
CA GLU A 444 -18.09 18.37 -6.01
C GLU A 444 -17.79 18.76 -4.56
N GLY A 445 -17.06 19.86 -4.38
CA GLY A 445 -16.77 20.47 -3.09
C GLY A 445 -16.02 19.54 -2.11
N LEU A 446 -15.14 18.65 -2.63
CA LEU A 446 -14.30 17.82 -1.79
C LEU A 446 -13.33 18.69 -1.01
N ASN A 447 -13.30 18.50 0.29
CA ASN A 447 -12.34 19.14 1.19
C ASN A 447 -11.80 18.08 2.15
N PHE A 448 -10.50 18.02 2.30
CA PHE A 448 -9.84 17.10 3.23
C PHE A 448 -8.51 17.67 3.72
N LYS A 449 -8.10 17.23 4.90
CA LYS A 449 -6.76 17.44 5.44
C LYS A 449 -5.96 16.16 5.32
N SER A 450 -4.75 16.28 4.81
CA SER A 450 -3.77 15.21 4.75
C SER A 450 -2.61 15.53 5.68
N GLU A 451 -1.97 14.52 6.21
CA GLU A 451 -0.73 14.68 6.99
C GLU A 451 0.43 15.18 6.14
N SER A 452 0.33 15.04 4.82
CA SER A 452 1.35 15.47 3.86
C SER A 452 1.32 16.96 3.52
N PHE A 453 0.25 17.69 3.86
CA PHE A 453 0.08 19.11 3.51
C PHE A 453 -0.34 19.93 4.72
N THR A 454 0.29 21.07 4.90
CA THR A 454 -0.07 22.05 5.96
C THR A 454 -1.49 22.59 5.77
N GLN A 455 -1.88 22.81 4.53
CA GLN A 455 -3.18 23.41 4.19
C GLN A 455 -4.17 22.32 3.73
N PRO A 456 -5.47 22.48 4.01
CA PRO A 456 -6.48 21.57 3.47
C PRO A 456 -6.55 21.68 1.95
N VAL A 457 -6.69 20.53 1.29
CA VAL A 457 -6.92 20.46 -0.14
C VAL A 457 -8.41 20.54 -0.43
N LYS A 458 -8.79 21.42 -1.34
CA LYS A 458 -10.17 21.58 -1.82
C LYS A 458 -10.22 21.28 -3.30
N ILE A 459 -11.16 20.44 -3.70
CA ILE A 459 -11.48 20.18 -5.10
C ILE A 459 -12.92 20.65 -5.31
N GLU A 460 -13.08 21.76 -6.00
CA GLU A 460 -14.38 22.35 -6.30
C GLU A 460 -15.18 21.44 -7.19
N THR A 461 -14.54 20.96 -8.27
CA THR A 461 -15.12 19.99 -9.20
C THR A 461 -14.06 19.08 -9.76
N ALA A 462 -14.38 17.77 -9.89
CA ALA A 462 -13.58 16.86 -10.70
C ALA A 462 -14.49 15.92 -11.50
N LEU A 463 -14.14 15.71 -12.76
CA LEU A 463 -14.78 14.76 -13.65
C LEU A 463 -13.74 13.76 -14.16
N LEU A 464 -13.85 12.53 -13.71
CA LEU A 464 -12.96 11.43 -14.04
C LEU A 464 -13.73 10.39 -14.86
N ARG A 465 -13.13 9.92 -15.93
CA ARG A 465 -13.57 8.72 -16.65
C ARG A 465 -12.45 7.71 -16.64
N PHE A 466 -12.80 6.47 -16.38
CA PHE A 466 -11.82 5.40 -16.40
C PHE A 466 -12.28 4.22 -17.25
N ASP A 467 -11.31 3.59 -17.84
CA ASP A 467 -11.40 2.32 -18.56
C ASP A 467 -10.37 1.35 -17.93
N PRO A 468 -10.22 0.08 -18.37
CA PRO A 468 -9.34 -0.89 -17.73
C PRO A 468 -7.88 -0.45 -17.58
N SER A 469 -7.41 0.41 -18.45
CA SER A 469 -5.99 0.82 -18.51
C SER A 469 -5.74 2.27 -18.11
N THR A 470 -6.77 3.11 -18.13
CA THR A 470 -6.58 4.57 -18.09
C THR A 470 -7.64 5.27 -17.24
N ILE A 471 -7.20 6.16 -16.37
CA ILE A 471 -8.07 7.20 -15.79
C ILE A 471 -7.84 8.48 -16.59
N ARG A 472 -8.90 9.00 -17.20
CA ARG A 472 -8.91 10.29 -17.87
C ARG A 472 -9.49 11.35 -16.94
N ILE A 473 -8.67 12.28 -16.52
CA ILE A 473 -9.07 13.49 -15.81
C ILE A 473 -9.56 14.47 -16.89
N GLN A 474 -10.88 14.57 -17.06
CA GLN A 474 -11.44 15.50 -18.03
C GLN A 474 -11.39 16.94 -17.54
N LYS A 475 -11.57 17.09 -16.23
CA LYS A 475 -11.53 18.36 -15.53
C LYS A 475 -11.27 18.08 -14.06
N MET A 476 -10.39 18.85 -13.42
CA MET A 476 -10.24 18.89 -11.97
C MET A 476 -9.82 20.31 -11.59
N GLU A 477 -10.68 21.01 -10.89
CA GLU A 477 -10.44 22.36 -10.37
C GLU A 477 -10.38 22.29 -8.86
N GLY A 478 -9.36 22.90 -8.28
CA GLY A 478 -9.15 22.88 -6.86
C GLY A 478 -8.21 23.95 -6.36
N SER A 479 -8.03 23.95 -5.04
CA SER A 479 -7.17 24.90 -4.34
C SER A 479 -6.56 24.27 -3.09
N THR A 480 -5.42 24.82 -2.67
CA THR A 480 -4.83 24.55 -1.35
C THR A 480 -4.17 25.85 -0.86
N GLY A 481 -4.52 26.29 0.36
CA GLY A 481 -4.07 27.59 0.85
C GLY A 481 -4.49 28.72 -0.08
N ASN A 482 -3.53 29.46 -0.61
CA ASN A 482 -3.71 30.55 -1.57
C ASN A 482 -3.46 30.12 -3.03
N SER A 483 -3.17 28.84 -3.23
CA SER A 483 -2.90 28.26 -4.55
C SER A 483 -4.15 27.67 -5.15
N ASP A 484 -4.39 27.93 -6.44
CA ASP A 484 -5.40 27.28 -7.26
C ASP A 484 -4.75 26.33 -8.25
N PHE A 485 -5.51 25.34 -8.73
CA PHE A 485 -5.07 24.47 -9.81
C PHE A 485 -6.23 23.98 -10.67
N ASN A 486 -5.96 23.87 -11.95
CA ASN A 486 -6.80 23.18 -12.93
C ASN A 486 -5.95 22.09 -13.58
N LEU A 487 -6.41 20.84 -13.46
CA LEU A 487 -5.69 19.67 -13.89
C LEU A 487 -6.50 18.89 -14.91
N GLN A 488 -5.86 18.49 -16.02
CA GLN A 488 -6.41 17.61 -17.04
C GLN A 488 -5.35 16.58 -17.43
N GLY A 489 -5.77 15.45 -18.00
CA GLY A 489 -4.83 14.47 -18.51
C GLY A 489 -5.23 13.02 -18.33
N ASN A 490 -4.24 12.15 -18.40
CA ASN A 490 -4.46 10.72 -18.33
C ASN A 490 -3.46 10.08 -17.37
N LEU A 491 -3.96 9.16 -16.54
CA LEU A 491 -3.18 8.27 -15.70
C LEU A 491 -3.36 6.85 -16.20
N ARG A 492 -2.29 6.09 -16.32
CA ARG A 492 -2.26 4.71 -16.81
C ARG A 492 -1.75 3.77 -15.74
N ASP A 493 -2.12 2.51 -15.87
CA ASP A 493 -1.75 1.43 -14.96
C ASP A 493 -2.16 1.68 -13.50
N TYR A 494 -3.27 2.37 -13.31
CA TYR A 494 -3.76 2.74 -11.99
C TYR A 494 -4.12 1.52 -11.12
N LEU A 495 -4.63 0.43 -11.72
CA LEU A 495 -4.91 -0.81 -10.98
C LEU A 495 -3.61 -1.46 -10.51
N GLY A 496 -2.56 -1.46 -11.34
CA GLY A 496 -1.23 -1.91 -10.98
C GLY A 496 -0.65 -1.09 -9.83
N ALA A 497 -0.74 0.23 -9.90
CA ALA A 497 -0.27 1.13 -8.86
C ALA A 497 -1.02 0.94 -7.54
N PHE A 498 -2.35 0.81 -7.56
CA PHE A 498 -3.16 0.62 -6.33
C PHE A 498 -2.99 -0.76 -5.69
N PHE A 499 -2.83 -1.83 -6.47
CA PHE A 499 -2.89 -3.19 -5.96
C PHE A 499 -1.53 -3.92 -5.93
N SER A 500 -0.51 -3.45 -6.67
CA SER A 500 0.75 -4.19 -6.82
C SER A 500 2.02 -3.38 -6.69
N ASN A 501 1.96 -2.11 -6.27
CA ASN A 501 3.09 -1.18 -6.26
C ASN A 501 3.76 -1.01 -7.63
N ALA A 502 3.02 -1.15 -8.72
CA ALA A 502 3.49 -0.79 -10.05
C ALA A 502 3.50 0.74 -10.19
N ASP A 503 4.24 1.25 -11.15
CA ASP A 503 4.33 2.68 -11.38
C ASP A 503 3.02 3.23 -11.93
N LEU A 504 2.53 4.32 -11.34
CA LEU A 504 1.44 5.12 -11.87
C LEU A 504 1.98 6.05 -12.96
N MET A 505 1.78 5.67 -14.20
CA MET A 505 2.23 6.45 -15.34
C MET A 505 1.20 7.51 -15.74
N GLY A 506 1.66 8.71 -16.17
CA GLY A 506 0.70 9.72 -16.59
C GLY A 506 1.28 10.89 -17.39
N ASN A 507 0.35 11.58 -18.07
CA ASN A 507 0.61 12.86 -18.71
C ASN A 507 -0.48 13.82 -18.26
N LEU A 508 -0.08 14.88 -17.57
CA LEU A 508 -0.98 15.86 -16.99
C LEU A 508 -0.69 17.25 -17.55
N GLU A 509 -1.73 18.04 -17.70
CA GLU A 509 -1.67 19.46 -17.99
C GLU A 509 -2.19 20.21 -16.77
N LEU A 510 -1.32 21.07 -16.21
CA LEU A 510 -1.59 21.86 -15.02
C LEU A 510 -1.66 23.33 -15.41
N TYR A 511 -2.73 24.00 -15.05
CA TYR A 511 -2.86 25.43 -15.10
C TYR A 511 -3.19 26.01 -13.71
N SER A 512 -2.56 27.11 -13.35
CA SER A 512 -2.82 27.85 -12.11
C SER A 512 -2.81 29.35 -12.39
N GLU A 513 -3.74 30.09 -11.82
CA GLU A 513 -3.69 31.57 -11.84
C GLU A 513 -2.72 32.08 -10.78
N ASN A 514 -2.70 31.43 -9.61
CA ASN A 514 -1.85 31.80 -8.48
C ASN A 514 -1.34 30.56 -7.76
N LEU A 515 -0.04 30.35 -7.77
CA LEU A 515 0.62 29.23 -7.13
C LEU A 515 1.60 29.75 -6.06
N VAL A 516 1.38 29.38 -4.82
CA VAL A 516 2.22 29.75 -3.67
C VAL A 516 2.96 28.50 -3.23
N VAL A 517 4.27 28.46 -3.37
CA VAL A 517 5.06 27.26 -3.11
C VAL A 517 4.97 26.83 -1.64
N ASP A 518 4.84 27.79 -0.73
CA ASP A 518 4.71 27.52 0.71
C ASP A 518 3.43 26.74 1.08
N ASP A 519 2.38 26.79 0.26
CA ASP A 519 1.15 26.02 0.49
C ASP A 519 1.35 24.50 0.37
N PHE A 520 2.45 24.06 -0.24
CA PHE A 520 2.81 22.66 -0.47
C PHE A 520 3.86 22.12 0.52
N GLN A 521 4.23 22.89 1.52
CA GLN A 521 5.15 22.46 2.57
C GLN A 521 4.47 21.47 3.50
N ALA A 522 5.26 20.51 4.03
CA ALA A 522 4.79 19.63 5.08
C ALA A 522 4.56 20.39 6.40
N PRO A 523 3.61 19.98 7.25
CA PRO A 523 3.42 20.56 8.59
C PRO A 523 4.69 20.44 9.43
N GLU A 524 5.09 21.54 10.13
CA GLU A 524 6.15 21.45 11.11
C GLU A 524 5.78 20.45 12.22
N SER A 525 6.63 19.44 12.43
CA SER A 525 6.42 18.50 13.54
C SER A 525 6.53 19.23 14.87
N PRO A 526 5.54 19.12 15.78
CA PRO A 526 5.54 19.86 17.04
C PRO A 526 6.61 19.43 18.08
N THR A 527 7.55 18.60 17.72
CA THR A 527 8.62 18.09 18.59
C THR A 527 10.01 18.51 18.12
N ALA A 528 10.24 19.84 17.97
CA ALA A 528 11.58 20.40 17.94
C ALA A 528 12.11 20.60 19.36
N GLY A 529 12.51 19.51 20.00
CA GLY A 529 13.02 19.56 21.38
C GLY A 529 13.74 18.30 21.81
N THR A 530 14.69 17.82 21.01
CA THR A 530 15.89 17.07 21.42
C THR A 530 16.62 16.59 20.17
N ALA A 531 17.87 16.95 20.04
CA ALA A 531 18.73 16.71 18.86
C ALA A 531 19.15 15.25 18.64
N GLU A 532 18.38 14.26 19.10
CA GLU A 532 18.72 12.83 18.99
C GLU A 532 17.79 11.98 18.11
N THR A 533 16.76 12.58 17.50
CA THR A 533 15.79 11.84 16.64
C THR A 533 15.84 12.23 15.16
N ALA A 534 16.91 12.87 14.71
CA ALA A 534 17.08 13.29 13.29
C ALA A 534 17.43 12.14 12.33
N GLU A 535 17.47 10.89 12.77
CA GLU A 535 17.77 9.73 11.91
C GLU A 535 16.54 8.94 11.43
N THR A 536 15.35 9.24 11.93
CA THR A 536 14.11 8.62 11.43
C THR A 536 13.34 9.69 10.68
N GLY A 537 13.35 9.62 9.35
CA GLY A 537 12.75 10.61 8.42
C GLY A 537 11.23 10.74 8.47
N GLU A 538 10.62 10.75 9.66
CA GLU A 538 9.20 11.00 9.86
C GLU A 538 8.92 12.51 9.80
N GLY A 539 8.14 12.95 8.80
CA GLY A 539 7.69 14.34 8.61
C GLY A 539 8.28 15.07 7.40
N ARG A 540 9.18 14.45 6.63
CA ARG A 540 9.79 15.06 5.45
C ARG A 540 8.92 14.86 4.20
N PHE A 541 8.79 15.87 3.37
CA PHE A 541 8.21 15.73 2.04
C PHE A 541 9.02 14.71 1.21
N GLN A 542 8.34 13.69 0.71
CA GLN A 542 8.90 12.70 -0.20
C GLN A 542 8.01 12.54 -1.42
N ILE A 543 8.61 12.49 -2.58
CA ILE A 543 7.93 12.15 -3.83
C ILE A 543 7.72 10.63 -3.82
N PRO A 544 6.47 10.14 -4.02
CA PRO A 544 6.22 8.70 -4.07
C PRO A 544 7.02 8.01 -5.17
N SER A 545 7.65 6.88 -4.84
CA SER A 545 8.51 6.13 -5.77
C SER A 545 7.76 5.49 -6.93
N TYR A 546 6.45 5.31 -6.78
CA TYR A 546 5.58 4.70 -7.79
C TYR A 546 5.05 5.70 -8.83
N LEU A 547 5.46 6.96 -8.82
CA LEU A 547 5.04 7.96 -9.80
C LEU A 547 5.99 7.99 -11.00
N ASP A 548 5.42 7.90 -12.21
CA ASP A 548 6.07 8.21 -13.49
C ASP A 548 5.16 9.12 -14.30
N ILE A 549 5.17 10.40 -13.95
CA ILE A 549 4.20 11.39 -14.45
C ILE A 549 4.91 12.55 -15.11
N ALA A 550 4.58 12.82 -16.38
CA ALA A 550 4.94 14.06 -17.05
C ALA A 550 3.85 15.10 -16.81
N VAL A 551 4.24 16.27 -16.35
CA VAL A 551 3.34 17.41 -16.10
C VAL A 551 3.77 18.57 -16.97
N ARG A 552 2.90 19.01 -17.89
CA ARG A 552 3.07 20.28 -18.60
C ARG A 552 2.35 21.35 -17.82
N GLY A 553 3.15 22.25 -17.22
CA GLY A 553 2.67 23.28 -16.31
C GLY A 553 2.64 24.67 -16.94
N ARG A 554 1.61 25.44 -16.59
CA ARG A 554 1.54 26.86 -16.78
C ARG A 554 0.95 27.51 -15.54
N ALA A 555 1.63 28.57 -15.04
CA ALA A 555 1.08 29.39 -13.97
C ALA A 555 1.23 30.88 -14.32
N ASP A 556 0.15 31.64 -14.17
CA ASP A 556 0.19 33.09 -14.48
C ASP A 556 1.03 33.80 -13.43
N ARG A 557 0.98 33.35 -12.18
CA ARG A 557 1.74 33.90 -11.06
C ARG A 557 2.19 32.81 -10.11
N VAL A 558 3.49 32.78 -9.81
CA VAL A 558 4.06 31.88 -8.79
C VAL A 558 4.76 32.75 -7.75
N LEU A 559 4.49 32.48 -6.49
CA LEU A 559 5.18 33.07 -5.35
C LEU A 559 6.07 32.01 -4.71
N TYR A 560 7.37 32.27 -4.70
CA TYR A 560 8.38 31.47 -4.01
C TYR A 560 9.19 32.40 -3.10
N ASP A 561 9.02 32.24 -1.78
CA ASP A 561 9.54 33.20 -0.79
C ASP A 561 9.12 34.65 -1.18
N ASN A 562 10.06 35.51 -1.37
CA ASN A 562 9.82 36.90 -1.80
C ASN A 562 9.85 37.13 -3.33
N LEU A 563 10.09 36.05 -4.10
CA LEU A 563 10.23 36.12 -5.54
C LEU A 563 8.88 35.89 -6.24
N ARG A 564 8.48 36.83 -7.05
CA ARG A 564 7.31 36.73 -7.93
C ARG A 564 7.74 36.30 -9.31
N LEU A 565 7.27 35.13 -9.73
CA LEU A 565 7.46 34.60 -11.07
C LEU A 565 6.15 34.74 -11.84
N ASN A 566 6.18 35.40 -12.99
CA ASN A 566 5.01 35.60 -13.82
C ASN A 566 5.13 34.80 -15.11
N ASP A 567 3.98 34.31 -15.62
CA ASP A 567 3.91 33.58 -16.89
C ASP A 567 4.88 32.37 -16.90
N LEU A 568 4.90 31.62 -15.79
CA LEU A 568 5.70 30.40 -15.66
C LEU A 568 5.17 29.33 -16.58
N ARG A 569 6.04 28.70 -17.33
CA ARG A 569 5.74 27.59 -18.24
C ARG A 569 6.88 26.59 -18.22
N GLY A 570 6.55 25.31 -18.33
CA GLY A 570 7.56 24.26 -18.41
C GLY A 570 6.98 22.88 -18.40
N GLU A 571 7.86 21.90 -18.49
CA GLU A 571 7.53 20.50 -18.38
C GLU A 571 8.32 19.90 -17.21
N LEU A 572 7.62 19.14 -16.39
CA LEU A 572 8.16 18.42 -15.24
C LEU A 572 8.01 16.93 -15.48
N GLN A 573 9.06 16.16 -15.22
CA GLN A 573 8.98 14.70 -15.16
C GLN A 573 9.16 14.27 -13.70
N ILE A 574 8.13 13.63 -13.13
CA ILE A 574 8.16 13.07 -11.78
C ILE A 574 8.40 11.57 -11.92
N ARG A 575 9.56 11.09 -11.49
CA ARG A 575 9.97 9.69 -11.58
C ARG A 575 11.06 9.38 -10.54
N ASP A 576 11.09 8.16 -10.02
CA ASP A 576 12.17 7.68 -9.15
C ASP A 576 12.44 8.61 -7.96
N GLN A 577 11.38 9.11 -7.32
CA GLN A 577 11.45 10.11 -6.23
C GLN A 577 12.15 11.42 -6.62
N ARG A 578 12.13 11.77 -7.91
CA ARG A 578 12.71 13.00 -8.46
C ARG A 578 11.71 13.81 -9.26
N ILE A 579 11.92 15.09 -9.31
CA ILE A 579 11.29 16.01 -10.25
C ILE A 579 12.38 16.53 -11.17
N VAL A 580 12.30 16.24 -12.44
CA VAL A 580 13.17 16.80 -13.47
C VAL A 580 12.45 17.95 -14.12
N PHE A 581 13.08 19.12 -14.13
CA PHE A 581 12.58 20.35 -14.72
C PHE A 581 13.15 20.48 -16.13
N ASN A 582 12.26 20.41 -17.13
CA ASN A 582 12.64 20.55 -18.53
C ASN A 582 12.17 21.91 -19.05
N GLU A 583 13.09 22.77 -19.42
CA GLU A 583 12.84 24.06 -20.06
C GLU A 583 11.79 24.94 -19.33
N VAL A 584 11.86 25.00 -18.02
CA VAL A 584 10.99 25.89 -17.25
C VAL A 584 11.42 27.32 -17.47
N SER A 585 10.47 28.19 -17.81
CA SER A 585 10.72 29.60 -18.06
C SER A 585 9.70 30.48 -17.34
N SER A 586 10.13 31.69 -16.91
CA SER A 586 9.27 32.66 -16.25
C SER A 586 9.82 34.09 -16.41
N LYS A 587 8.95 35.05 -16.22
CA LYS A 587 9.31 36.49 -16.17
C LYS A 587 9.37 36.94 -14.73
N THR A 588 10.51 37.53 -14.33
CA THR A 588 10.69 38.03 -12.99
C THR A 588 11.77 39.14 -12.99
N LEU A 589 11.70 40.08 -12.05
CA LEU A 589 12.73 41.14 -11.86
C LEU A 589 13.11 41.84 -13.17
N ASP A 590 12.11 42.20 -13.97
CA ASP A 590 12.22 42.82 -15.31
C ASP A 590 12.92 41.96 -16.37
N GLY A 591 13.27 40.70 -16.05
CA GLY A 591 14.01 39.80 -16.93
C GLY A 591 13.27 38.49 -17.18
N THR A 592 13.95 37.58 -17.86
CA THR A 592 13.51 36.22 -18.11
C THR A 592 14.41 35.24 -17.37
N LEU A 593 13.80 34.34 -16.57
CA LEU A 593 14.42 33.20 -15.91
C LEU A 593 14.17 31.98 -16.75
N THR A 594 15.19 31.13 -16.94
CA THR A 594 15.07 29.76 -17.43
C THR A 594 15.68 28.82 -16.42
N LEU A 595 15.12 27.65 -16.27
CA LEU A 595 15.54 26.63 -15.31
C LEU A 595 15.51 25.27 -15.98
N VAL A 596 16.58 24.52 -15.83
CA VAL A 596 16.71 23.10 -16.15
C VAL A 596 17.41 22.44 -14.95
N GLY A 597 17.02 21.24 -14.58
CA GLY A 597 17.66 20.56 -13.45
C GLY A 597 16.78 19.51 -12.81
N GLU A 598 17.15 19.07 -11.62
CA GLU A 598 16.39 18.09 -10.87
C GLU A 598 16.34 18.40 -9.37
N LEU A 599 15.27 17.92 -8.75
CA LEU A 599 15.09 17.85 -7.31
C LEU A 599 14.91 16.37 -6.95
N SER A 600 15.68 15.84 -6.02
CA SER A 600 15.63 14.47 -5.56
C SER A 600 15.25 14.39 -4.08
N THR A 601 14.31 13.48 -3.78
CA THR A 601 13.91 13.14 -2.40
C THR A 601 14.33 11.72 -2.03
N GLU A 602 15.17 11.05 -2.83
CA GLU A 602 15.57 9.67 -2.67
C GLU A 602 16.48 9.44 -1.44
N GLY A 603 17.38 10.37 -1.16
CA GLY A 603 18.36 10.21 -0.08
C GLY A 603 17.84 10.60 1.33
N PRO A 604 18.71 10.65 2.34
CA PRO A 604 18.35 11.09 3.70
C PRO A 604 18.02 12.58 3.78
N ARG A 605 18.38 13.36 2.76
CA ARG A 605 18.07 14.80 2.60
C ARG A 605 17.60 15.05 1.19
N ASN A 606 16.68 15.99 1.03
CA ASN A 606 16.29 16.48 -0.29
C ASN A 606 17.45 17.22 -0.90
N THR A 607 17.78 16.96 -2.16
CA THR A 607 18.89 17.58 -2.91
C THR A 607 18.38 18.12 -4.23
N PHE A 608 19.12 19.06 -4.76
CA PHE A 608 18.83 19.61 -6.08
C PHE A 608 20.11 19.85 -6.88
N ASP A 609 19.98 19.81 -8.20
CA ASP A 609 21.00 20.18 -9.18
C ASP A 609 20.31 20.97 -10.28
N MET A 610 20.68 22.27 -10.45
CA MET A 610 19.94 23.18 -11.30
C MET A 610 20.85 24.10 -12.09
N ASP A 611 20.50 24.29 -13.36
CA ASP A 611 21.05 25.31 -14.24
C ASP A 611 20.02 26.41 -14.44
N LEU A 612 20.38 27.63 -14.04
CA LEU A 612 19.55 28.82 -14.17
C LEU A 612 20.13 29.77 -15.22
N GLY A 613 19.31 30.17 -16.18
CA GLY A 613 19.61 31.25 -17.11
C GLY A 613 18.84 32.51 -16.74
N MET A 614 19.54 33.61 -16.56
CA MET A 614 18.96 34.89 -16.22
C MET A 614 19.28 35.89 -17.37
N THR A 615 18.26 36.43 -18.00
CA THR A 615 18.44 37.36 -19.12
C THR A 615 17.75 38.68 -18.84
N GLY A 616 18.50 39.77 -18.85
CA GLY A 616 17.98 41.13 -18.70
C GLY A 616 17.49 41.50 -17.32
N PHE A 617 17.92 40.80 -16.26
CA PHE A 617 17.51 41.05 -14.88
C PHE A 617 17.90 42.45 -14.38
N ASN A 618 17.00 43.08 -13.65
CA ASN A 618 17.30 44.31 -12.92
C ASN A 618 18.22 44.01 -11.73
N ILE A 619 19.46 44.45 -11.77
CA ILE A 619 20.47 44.16 -10.75
C ILE A 619 19.98 44.54 -9.35
N SER A 620 19.51 45.79 -9.20
CA SER A 620 19.10 46.32 -7.89
C SER A 620 17.99 45.49 -7.24
N GLU A 621 16.97 45.12 -8.01
CA GLU A 621 15.85 44.29 -7.54
C GLU A 621 16.28 42.87 -7.30
N THR A 622 17.12 42.29 -8.16
CA THR A 622 17.63 40.93 -8.04
C THR A 622 18.40 40.72 -6.74
N PHE A 623 19.32 41.63 -6.42
CA PHE A 623 20.10 41.55 -5.18
C PHE A 623 19.33 42.02 -3.93
N ALA A 624 18.21 42.70 -4.08
CA ALA A 624 17.29 42.99 -2.97
C ALA A 624 16.42 41.80 -2.63
N SER A 625 15.98 41.02 -3.64
CA SER A 625 15.00 39.96 -3.50
C SER A 625 15.61 38.57 -3.26
N ILE A 626 16.81 38.27 -3.81
CA ILE A 626 17.43 36.95 -3.75
C ILE A 626 18.62 36.97 -2.79
N GLU A 627 18.43 36.37 -1.59
CA GLU A 627 19.46 36.34 -0.55
C GLU A 627 20.74 35.60 -0.99
N LEU A 628 20.57 34.48 -1.71
CA LEU A 628 21.70 33.74 -2.24
C LEU A 628 22.63 34.61 -3.08
N LEU A 629 22.10 35.45 -3.97
CA LEU A 629 22.91 36.31 -4.81
C LEU A 629 23.62 37.41 -4.00
N ARG A 630 23.01 37.91 -2.92
CA ARG A 630 23.68 38.85 -1.98
C ARG A 630 24.87 38.21 -1.28
N THR A 631 24.76 36.92 -0.99
CA THR A 631 25.83 36.12 -0.35
C THR A 631 26.96 35.81 -1.34
N LEU A 632 26.63 35.42 -2.57
CA LEU A 632 27.59 35.06 -3.61
C LEU A 632 28.34 36.27 -4.21
N ALA A 633 27.73 37.43 -4.27
CA ALA A 633 28.36 38.63 -4.86
C ALA A 633 27.91 39.92 -4.17
N PRO A 634 28.28 40.15 -2.89
CA PRO A 634 27.79 41.30 -2.10
C PRO A 634 28.09 42.64 -2.75
N ILE A 635 29.19 42.74 -3.49
CA ILE A 635 29.58 43.99 -4.22
C ILE A 635 28.66 44.25 -5.42
N ALA A 636 28.01 43.25 -6.01
CA ALA A 636 27.15 43.45 -7.17
C ALA A 636 25.86 44.23 -6.83
N GLY A 637 25.42 44.19 -5.57
CA GLY A 637 24.22 44.91 -5.10
C GLY A 637 24.31 46.44 -5.17
N ILE A 638 25.50 47.04 -5.37
CA ILE A 638 25.69 48.48 -5.55
C ILE A 638 25.52 48.92 -7.01
N LEU A 639 25.42 47.97 -7.96
CA LEU A 639 25.30 48.25 -9.36
C LEU A 639 23.84 48.54 -9.75
N GLU A 640 23.63 49.49 -10.63
CA GLU A 640 22.38 49.73 -11.32
C GLU A 640 22.53 49.37 -12.79
N GLY A 641 21.61 48.61 -13.32
CA GLY A 641 21.67 48.16 -14.73
C GLY A 641 21.01 46.81 -14.90
N ARG A 642 21.36 46.11 -15.96
CA ARG A 642 20.85 44.80 -16.29
C ARG A 642 21.94 43.74 -16.24
N LEU A 643 21.52 42.54 -15.88
CA LEU A 643 22.40 41.38 -15.71
C LEU A 643 21.92 40.24 -16.61
N ASN A 644 22.85 39.66 -17.36
CA ASN A 644 22.72 38.31 -17.90
C ASN A 644 23.62 37.41 -17.08
N SER A 645 23.10 36.26 -16.67
CA SER A 645 23.87 35.28 -15.88
C SER A 645 23.48 33.86 -16.20
N SER A 646 24.43 32.96 -16.15
CA SER A 646 24.23 31.54 -16.12
C SER A 646 24.76 31.05 -14.77
N VAL A 647 23.90 30.34 -14.04
CA VAL A 647 24.18 29.83 -12.69
C VAL A 647 23.95 28.34 -12.69
N SER A 648 24.99 27.56 -12.46
CA SER A 648 24.88 26.12 -12.17
C SER A 648 25.06 25.94 -10.66
N LEU A 649 24.11 25.34 -9.98
CA LEU A 649 24.17 25.18 -8.54
C LEU A 649 23.53 23.86 -8.10
N SER A 650 24.15 23.24 -7.12
CA SER A 650 23.67 22.04 -6.46
C SER A 650 23.78 22.16 -4.94
N GLY A 651 22.98 21.39 -4.21
CA GLY A 651 22.99 21.43 -2.76
C GLY A 651 21.86 20.66 -2.13
N ALA A 652 21.73 20.76 -0.81
CA ALA A 652 20.63 20.22 -0.04
C ALA A 652 19.54 21.29 0.18
N LEU A 653 18.30 20.82 0.31
CA LEU A 653 17.16 21.64 0.73
C LEU A 653 16.83 21.37 2.20
N LYS A 654 16.38 22.42 2.88
CA LYS A 654 15.75 22.33 4.19
C LYS A 654 14.30 21.85 4.04
N GLU A 655 13.60 21.65 5.16
CA GLU A 655 12.19 21.21 5.19
C GLU A 655 11.23 22.23 4.55
N ASP A 656 11.57 23.51 4.59
CA ASP A 656 10.84 24.63 3.97
C ASP A 656 11.18 24.82 2.48
N PHE A 657 11.84 23.88 1.85
CA PHE A 657 12.38 23.93 0.49
C PHE A 657 13.39 25.06 0.25
N SER A 658 13.82 25.79 1.26
CA SER A 658 14.91 26.75 1.11
C SER A 658 16.27 26.04 0.99
N PRO A 659 17.21 26.56 0.19
CA PRO A 659 18.54 25.98 0.09
C PRO A 659 19.32 26.05 1.42
N ASP A 660 19.98 24.97 1.78
CA ASP A 660 20.97 24.98 2.86
C ASP A 660 22.26 25.61 2.33
N LEU A 661 22.49 26.90 2.69
CA LEU A 661 23.60 27.69 2.15
C LEU A 661 24.96 27.02 2.31
N MET A 662 25.20 26.27 3.41
CA MET A 662 26.50 25.63 3.64
C MET A 662 26.73 24.39 2.79
N SER A 663 25.67 23.82 2.22
CA SER A 663 25.75 22.67 1.30
C SER A 663 25.93 23.09 -0.16
N LEU A 664 25.80 24.39 -0.45
CA LEU A 664 25.81 24.87 -1.82
C LEU A 664 27.18 24.75 -2.48
N ALA A 665 27.16 24.24 -3.71
CA ALA A 665 28.30 24.25 -4.64
C ALA A 665 27.81 24.71 -6.01
N GLY A 666 28.69 25.40 -6.76
CA GLY A 666 28.28 25.83 -8.10
C GLY A 666 29.22 26.80 -8.77
N LYS A 667 28.74 27.28 -9.93
CA LYS A 667 29.45 28.24 -10.77
C LYS A 667 28.48 29.29 -11.28
N VAL A 668 28.94 30.54 -11.37
CA VAL A 668 28.21 31.65 -11.97
C VAL A 668 29.06 32.28 -13.06
N ALA A 669 28.50 32.49 -14.23
CA ALA A 669 29.04 33.39 -15.25
C ALA A 669 28.07 34.57 -15.38
N ALA A 670 28.59 35.77 -15.24
CA ALA A 670 27.79 36.98 -15.23
C ALA A 670 28.31 38.01 -16.25
N GLU A 671 27.40 38.64 -16.97
CA GLU A 671 27.64 39.77 -17.86
C GLU A 671 26.77 40.92 -17.44
N VAL A 672 27.40 42.01 -16.98
CA VAL A 672 26.73 43.24 -16.59
C VAL A 672 26.60 44.11 -17.83
N LEU A 673 25.37 44.45 -18.19
CA LEU A 673 25.05 45.39 -19.26
C LEU A 673 25.21 46.83 -18.73
N PRO A 674 25.21 47.88 -19.59
CA PRO A 674 25.52 49.27 -19.18
C PRO A 674 24.98 49.59 -17.80
N SER A 675 25.89 49.88 -16.86
CA SER A 675 25.56 50.03 -15.44
C SER A 675 26.19 51.25 -14.82
N ARG A 676 25.65 51.68 -13.67
CA ARG A 676 26.13 52.77 -12.83
C ARG A 676 26.32 52.25 -11.40
N ILE A 677 27.14 52.92 -10.61
CA ILE A 677 27.38 52.61 -9.21
C ILE A 677 26.56 53.53 -8.32
N LYS A 678 25.92 52.97 -7.29
CA LYS A 678 25.31 53.70 -6.17
C LYS A 678 26.40 54.10 -5.19
N GLU A 679 26.79 55.38 -5.20
CA GLU A 679 27.92 55.90 -4.43
C GLU A 679 27.80 55.74 -2.93
N ASP A 680 26.61 55.90 -2.39
CA ASP A 680 26.30 55.87 -0.94
C ASP A 680 26.37 54.46 -0.30
N LYS A 681 26.56 53.42 -1.11
CA LYS A 681 26.50 52.01 -0.64
C LYS A 681 27.73 51.16 -1.00
N ALA A 682 28.88 51.78 -1.27
CA ALA A 682 30.06 51.10 -1.82
C ALA A 682 31.26 51.12 -0.85
N PRO A 683 31.23 50.42 0.32
CA PRO A 683 32.29 50.53 1.32
C PRO A 683 33.67 50.08 0.81
N VAL A 684 33.73 49.00 0.03
CA VAL A 684 34.98 48.53 -0.59
C VAL A 684 35.59 49.55 -1.54
N LEU A 685 34.76 50.17 -2.39
CA LEU A 685 35.24 51.19 -3.32
C LEU A 685 35.62 52.49 -2.62
N ALA A 686 34.91 52.84 -1.55
CA ALA A 686 35.29 54.02 -0.73
C ALA A 686 36.63 53.79 -0.03
N ALA A 687 36.88 52.59 0.51
CA ALA A 687 38.16 52.23 1.13
C ALA A 687 39.29 52.21 0.09
N LEU A 688 39.06 51.74 -1.12
CA LEU A 688 40.03 51.76 -2.20
C LEU A 688 40.37 53.20 -2.64
N ASN A 689 39.35 54.06 -2.81
CA ASN A 689 39.55 55.48 -3.12
C ASN A 689 40.37 56.20 -2.05
N ASN A 690 40.06 56.00 -0.78
CA ASN A 690 40.83 56.58 0.35
C ASN A 690 42.28 56.13 0.34
N SER A 691 42.57 54.88 -0.09
CA SER A 691 43.94 54.35 -0.12
C SER A 691 44.75 54.79 -1.35
N LEU A 692 44.10 55.00 -2.47
CA LEU A 692 44.76 55.34 -3.74
C LEU A 692 44.74 56.87 -4.04
N GLY A 693 43.75 57.62 -3.61
CA GLY A 693 43.64 59.11 -3.68
C GLY A 693 43.40 59.70 -5.08
N PHE A 694 43.41 58.90 -6.14
CA PHE A 694 43.23 59.30 -7.52
C PHE A 694 42.10 58.63 -8.28
N VAL A 695 41.40 57.73 -7.62
CA VAL A 695 40.27 56.93 -8.20
C VAL A 695 38.97 57.63 -7.83
N ASP A 696 38.20 58.11 -8.83
CA ASP A 696 36.82 58.53 -8.61
C ASP A 696 35.85 57.52 -9.16
N LEU A 697 35.02 57.01 -8.31
CA LEU A 697 34.06 55.91 -8.62
C LEU A 697 33.11 56.24 -9.77
N LYS A 698 32.86 57.52 -10.05
CA LYS A 698 31.96 58.01 -11.11
C LYS A 698 32.45 57.70 -12.50
N ASP A 699 33.74 57.57 -12.65
CA ASP A 699 34.41 57.38 -13.94
C ASP A 699 34.80 55.89 -14.21
N LEU A 700 34.28 54.92 -13.40
CA LEU A 700 34.48 53.50 -13.68
C LEU A 700 33.65 53.11 -14.89
N ASP A 701 34.32 52.49 -15.89
CA ASP A 701 33.66 51.94 -17.06
C ASP A 701 33.24 50.46 -16.78
N LEU A 702 31.94 50.27 -16.62
CA LEU A 702 31.33 48.98 -16.36
C LEU A 702 30.52 48.42 -17.55
N ASN A 703 30.65 49.07 -18.73
CA ASN A 703 29.82 48.75 -19.90
C ASN A 703 30.03 47.33 -20.47
N THR A 704 31.08 46.64 -20.08
CA THR A 704 31.44 45.30 -20.59
C THR A 704 31.97 44.40 -19.50
N LEU A 705 31.46 44.54 -18.27
CA LEU A 705 31.92 43.76 -17.15
C LEU A 705 31.44 42.29 -17.31
N LYS A 706 32.40 41.41 -17.56
CA LYS A 706 32.18 39.93 -17.55
C LYS A 706 33.01 39.34 -16.43
N THR A 707 32.35 38.52 -15.62
CA THR A 707 33.01 37.82 -14.50
C THR A 707 32.44 36.43 -14.34
N SER A 708 33.22 35.58 -13.72
CA SER A 708 32.76 34.27 -13.29
C SER A 708 33.29 33.97 -11.90
N LEU A 709 32.49 33.20 -11.15
CA LEU A 709 32.84 32.76 -9.82
C LEU A 709 32.45 31.28 -9.65
N SER A 710 33.10 30.60 -8.74
CA SER A 710 32.71 29.28 -8.23
C SER A 710 32.55 29.40 -6.71
N PHE A 711 31.69 28.56 -6.18
CA PHE A 711 31.45 28.55 -4.73
C PHE A 711 31.28 27.09 -4.28
N GLU A 712 31.83 26.81 -3.11
CA GLU A 712 31.75 25.49 -2.45
C GLU A 712 32.11 25.66 -0.96
N ASN A 713 31.47 24.88 -0.08
CA ASN A 713 31.78 24.86 1.36
C ASN A 713 31.81 26.25 2.02
N GLY A 714 30.87 27.13 1.65
CA GLY A 714 30.75 28.47 2.22
C GLY A 714 31.80 29.46 1.73
N ARG A 715 32.57 29.17 0.67
CA ARG A 715 33.55 30.06 0.03
C ARG A 715 33.16 30.35 -1.40
N VAL A 716 33.45 31.57 -1.82
CA VAL A 716 33.27 32.06 -3.20
C VAL A 716 34.62 32.46 -3.75
N GLU A 717 35.05 31.84 -4.82
CA GLU A 717 36.24 32.21 -5.60
C GLU A 717 35.85 33.00 -6.85
N VAL A 718 36.33 34.21 -6.99
CA VAL A 718 36.09 35.05 -8.16
C VAL A 718 37.28 34.94 -9.10
N LYS A 719 37.03 34.47 -10.32
CA LYS A 719 38.04 34.39 -11.37
C LYS A 719 38.52 35.78 -11.78
N PRO A 720 39.80 35.94 -12.25
CA PRO A 720 40.31 37.22 -12.69
C PRO A 720 39.42 37.87 -13.73
N PHE A 721 39.01 39.11 -13.47
CA PHE A 721 38.24 39.92 -14.41
C PHE A 721 38.84 41.32 -14.49
N ASN A 722 38.59 42.01 -15.60
CA ASN A 722 39.13 43.35 -15.86
C ASN A 722 38.04 44.41 -15.87
N ILE A 723 38.30 45.50 -15.22
CA ILE A 723 37.52 46.76 -15.34
C ILE A 723 38.46 47.90 -15.72
N ARG A 724 37.90 49.00 -16.20
CA ARG A 724 38.69 50.18 -16.58
C ARG A 724 38.19 51.43 -15.84
N TYR A 725 39.15 52.13 -15.32
CA TYR A 725 38.95 53.48 -14.79
C TYR A 725 39.70 54.50 -15.65
N ARG A 726 39.00 55.30 -16.46
CA ARG A 726 39.59 56.15 -17.49
C ARG A 726 40.55 55.31 -18.35
N ASP A 727 41.87 55.56 -18.21
CA ASP A 727 42.93 54.83 -18.91
C ASP A 727 43.75 53.91 -18.03
N ILE A 728 43.25 53.62 -16.83
CA ILE A 728 43.80 52.64 -15.90
C ILE A 728 43.07 51.28 -16.06
N ASP A 729 43.79 50.26 -16.49
CA ASP A 729 43.27 48.89 -16.51
C ASP A 729 43.43 48.27 -15.11
N ILE A 730 42.35 47.71 -14.57
CA ILE A 730 42.31 47.15 -13.24
C ILE A 730 41.93 45.66 -13.38
N GLN A 731 42.77 44.75 -12.98
CA GLN A 731 42.48 43.34 -12.87
C GLN A 731 42.18 42.97 -11.42
N ILE A 732 41.02 42.39 -11.19
CA ILE A 732 40.58 41.96 -9.87
C ILE A 732 40.45 40.47 -9.83
N LYS A 733 40.92 39.80 -8.75
CA LYS A 733 40.74 38.40 -8.42
C LYS A 733 40.70 38.21 -6.91
N GLY A 734 40.11 37.15 -6.43
CA GLY A 734 40.15 36.85 -5.01
C GLY A 734 39.01 35.91 -4.59
N GLU A 735 38.83 35.82 -3.32
CA GLU A 735 37.82 34.99 -2.69
C GLU A 735 37.13 35.71 -1.53
N HIS A 736 35.96 35.22 -1.14
CA HIS A 736 35.31 35.65 0.09
C HIS A 736 34.49 34.48 0.65
N THR A 737 34.16 34.59 1.93
CA THR A 737 33.30 33.58 2.58
C THR A 737 31.85 34.03 2.62
N PHE A 738 30.89 33.15 2.85
CA PHE A 738 29.47 33.49 2.96
C PHE A 738 29.17 34.44 4.12
N ASP A 739 30.02 34.50 5.15
CA ASP A 739 30.01 35.50 6.22
C ASP A 739 30.72 36.82 5.85
N GLN A 740 31.02 37.01 4.52
CA GLN A 740 31.53 38.21 3.91
C GLN A 740 32.95 38.62 4.32
N GLN A 741 33.81 37.68 4.71
CA GLN A 741 35.25 37.98 4.88
C GLN A 741 35.95 38.03 3.53
N LEU A 742 36.64 39.11 3.25
CA LEU A 742 37.25 39.41 1.95
C LEU A 742 38.74 39.02 1.92
N ASN A 743 39.19 38.53 0.77
CA ASN A 743 40.58 38.29 0.43
C ASN A 743 40.75 38.53 -1.08
N TYR A 744 40.80 39.80 -1.47
CA TYR A 744 40.87 40.18 -2.86
C TYR A 744 42.20 40.88 -3.18
N ARG A 745 42.64 40.77 -4.43
CA ARG A 745 43.78 41.48 -4.98
C ARG A 745 43.35 42.21 -6.26
N ALA A 746 43.54 43.53 -6.28
CA ALA A 746 43.39 44.38 -7.46
C ALA A 746 44.75 44.84 -7.95
N VAL A 747 45.06 44.61 -9.20
CA VAL A 747 46.28 45.12 -9.86
C VAL A 747 45.86 46.20 -10.83
N LEU A 748 46.27 47.41 -10.55
CA LEU A 748 45.99 48.59 -11.34
C LEU A 748 47.21 48.95 -12.19
N LEU A 749 47.06 49.03 -13.49
CA LEU A 749 48.10 49.53 -14.40
C LEU A 749 47.99 51.05 -14.52
N VAL A 750 48.65 51.78 -13.55
CA VAL A 750 48.46 53.22 -13.35
C VAL A 750 49.45 53.99 -14.24
N PRO A 751 49.02 54.82 -15.17
CA PRO A 751 49.90 55.67 -15.89
C PRO A 751 50.66 56.64 -14.98
N SER A 752 51.90 56.93 -15.32
CA SER A 752 52.83 57.71 -14.49
C SER A 752 52.30 59.12 -14.08
N ARG A 753 51.43 59.75 -14.89
CA ARG A 753 50.76 61.03 -14.61
C ARG A 753 49.87 60.99 -13.35
N TYR A 754 49.40 59.89 -12.86
CA TYR A 754 48.59 59.77 -11.63
C TYR A 754 49.43 59.54 -10.38
N LEU A 755 50.75 59.28 -10.53
CA LEU A 755 51.64 58.89 -9.45
C LEU A 755 52.32 60.03 -8.70
N GLY A 756 51.84 61.23 -8.94
CA GLY A 756 52.25 62.42 -8.19
C GLY A 756 53.24 63.37 -8.95
N PRO A 757 53.44 64.55 -8.42
CA PRO A 757 54.20 65.62 -9.14
C PRO A 757 55.68 65.26 -9.32
N GLU A 758 56.31 64.56 -8.42
CA GLU A 758 57.72 64.15 -8.54
C GLU A 758 57.95 63.16 -9.69
N VAL A 759 57.12 62.11 -9.82
CA VAL A 759 57.20 61.16 -10.92
C VAL A 759 56.99 61.90 -12.25
N ASN A 760 55.99 62.84 -12.32
CA ASN A 760 55.71 63.54 -13.51
C ASN A 760 56.85 64.49 -13.91
N ARG A 761 57.55 65.08 -12.95
CA ARG A 761 58.73 65.93 -13.19
C ARG A 761 59.92 65.08 -13.77
N LEU A 762 60.17 63.92 -13.22
CA LEU A 762 61.24 62.98 -13.67
C LEU A 762 60.95 62.48 -15.10
N VAL A 763 59.70 62.06 -15.38
CA VAL A 763 59.28 61.66 -16.74
C VAL A 763 59.40 62.80 -17.73
N ALA A 764 59.06 64.10 -17.37
CA ALA A 764 59.19 65.26 -18.23
C ALA A 764 60.68 65.59 -18.50
N GLN A 765 61.57 65.44 -17.50
CA GLN A 765 63.01 65.67 -17.63
C GLN A 765 63.71 64.70 -18.59
N LEU A 766 63.21 63.42 -18.64
CA LEU A 766 63.79 62.42 -19.53
C LEU A 766 63.43 62.64 -21.00
N ASN A 767 62.38 63.42 -21.26
CA ASN A 767 61.90 63.88 -22.60
C ASN A 767 61.75 62.66 -23.60
N ASP A 768 61.35 61.54 -23.12
CA ASP A 768 61.19 60.31 -23.87
C ASP A 768 59.68 60.01 -24.12
N PRO A 769 59.27 60.02 -25.40
CA PRO A 769 57.88 59.74 -25.72
C PRO A 769 57.38 58.39 -25.17
N SER A 770 58.21 57.36 -25.08
CA SER A 770 57.81 56.04 -24.57
C SER A 770 57.48 56.08 -23.08
N LEU A 771 58.01 56.99 -22.30
CA LEU A 771 57.76 57.13 -20.87
C LEU A 771 56.43 57.89 -20.54
N LYS A 772 55.81 58.52 -21.53
CA LYS A 772 54.54 59.23 -21.32
C LYS A 772 53.39 58.26 -21.07
N ASP A 773 53.47 57.08 -21.69
CA ASP A 773 52.47 56.00 -21.54
C ASP A 773 52.93 54.88 -20.60
N LEU A 774 53.97 55.18 -19.82
CA LEU A 774 54.48 54.19 -18.84
C LEU A 774 53.42 53.91 -17.78
N LYS A 775 52.98 52.64 -17.73
CA LYS A 775 52.02 52.14 -16.73
C LYS A 775 52.76 51.36 -15.64
N VAL A 776 52.52 51.72 -14.39
CA VAL A 776 53.10 51.05 -13.22
C VAL A 776 52.06 50.14 -12.59
N PRO A 777 52.32 48.87 -12.39
CA PRO A 777 51.42 47.98 -11.68
C PRO A 777 51.40 48.32 -10.18
N ILE A 778 50.26 48.76 -9.69
CA ILE A 778 50.00 49.02 -8.29
C ILE A 778 49.06 47.94 -7.79
N THR A 779 49.46 47.21 -6.76
CA THR A 779 48.65 46.16 -6.12
C THR A 779 47.88 46.72 -4.93
N ALA A 780 46.59 46.49 -4.89
CA ALA A 780 45.77 46.71 -3.72
C ALA A 780 45.25 45.35 -3.18
N GLU A 781 45.62 45.06 -1.95
CA GLU A 781 45.08 43.95 -1.20
C GLU A 781 43.88 44.42 -0.38
N ILE A 782 42.72 43.73 -0.54
CA ILE A 782 41.46 44.08 0.07
C ILE A 782 41.06 42.91 0.98
N GLY A 783 41.10 43.16 2.27
CA GLY A 783 40.75 42.18 3.33
C GLY A 783 39.67 42.70 4.27
N GLY A 784 39.46 42.02 5.38
CA GLY A 784 38.45 42.35 6.39
C GLY A 784 37.05 41.97 6.01
N ASN A 785 36.04 42.51 6.67
CA ASN A 785 34.64 42.24 6.36
C ASN A 785 34.12 43.22 5.30
N TYR A 786 33.20 42.79 4.44
CA TYR A 786 32.60 43.61 3.36
C TYR A 786 32.04 44.95 3.86
N LYS A 787 31.47 45.01 5.08
CA LYS A 787 30.95 46.26 5.68
C LYS A 787 32.01 47.15 6.24
N SER A 788 33.22 46.62 6.57
CA SER A 788 34.38 47.34 7.10
C SER A 788 35.68 46.83 6.45
N PRO A 789 35.87 47.08 5.15
CA PRO A 789 36.98 46.55 4.40
C PRO A 789 38.29 47.22 4.77
N GLU A 790 39.37 46.46 4.79
CA GLU A 790 40.74 46.96 4.96
C GLU A 790 41.45 46.91 3.59
N VAL A 791 41.97 48.05 3.17
CA VAL A 791 42.73 48.12 1.91
C VAL A 791 44.17 48.47 2.21
N ARG A 792 45.08 47.66 1.72
CA ARG A 792 46.56 47.89 1.75
C ARG A 792 47.06 47.99 0.33
N THR A 793 47.88 49.01 0.07
CA THR A 793 48.43 49.19 -1.28
C THR A 793 49.94 49.29 -1.25
N ASP A 794 50.58 48.89 -2.32
CA ASP A 794 52.02 49.03 -2.59
C ASP A 794 52.34 50.34 -3.35
N LEU A 795 51.36 51.28 -3.41
CA LEU A 795 51.50 52.53 -4.13
C LEU A 795 52.76 53.29 -3.75
N LYS A 796 53.06 53.41 -2.43
CA LYS A 796 54.23 54.17 -1.97
C LYS A 796 55.56 53.52 -2.43
N SER A 797 55.66 52.18 -2.22
CA SER A 797 56.85 51.46 -2.65
C SER A 797 56.99 51.38 -4.18
N GLY A 798 55.86 51.26 -4.92
CA GLY A 798 55.82 51.33 -6.38
C GLY A 798 56.30 52.69 -6.94
N VAL A 799 55.86 53.76 -6.31
CA VAL A 799 56.31 55.13 -6.70
C VAL A 799 57.79 55.36 -6.37
N GLU A 800 58.23 54.87 -5.18
CA GLU A 800 59.67 54.99 -4.78
C GLU A 800 60.57 54.15 -5.72
N LYS A 801 60.15 52.95 -6.07
CA LYS A 801 60.92 52.11 -7.01
C LYS A 801 60.96 52.75 -8.39
N LEU A 802 59.76 53.22 -8.90
CA LEU A 802 59.73 53.89 -10.20
C LEU A 802 60.61 55.13 -10.21
N GLY A 803 60.55 55.94 -9.16
CA GLY A 803 61.45 57.11 -8.99
C GLY A 803 62.93 56.76 -9.08
N THR A 804 63.28 55.68 -8.37
CA THR A 804 64.66 55.16 -8.42
C THR A 804 65.08 54.68 -9.81
N ASP A 805 64.19 53.92 -10.49
CA ASP A 805 64.40 53.41 -11.83
C ASP A 805 64.55 54.52 -12.87
N LEU A 806 63.65 55.55 -12.75
CA LEU A 806 63.71 56.73 -13.62
C LEU A 806 64.98 57.58 -13.40
N VAL A 807 65.40 57.70 -12.16
CA VAL A 807 66.68 58.38 -11.83
C VAL A 807 67.87 57.61 -12.34
N ALA A 808 67.89 56.27 -12.22
CA ALA A 808 68.90 55.39 -12.79
C ALA A 808 68.93 55.52 -14.32
N LEU A 809 67.76 55.53 -14.98
CA LEU A 809 67.63 55.64 -16.43
C LEU A 809 68.17 57.07 -16.90
N GLN A 810 67.87 58.12 -16.12
CA GLN A 810 68.41 59.47 -16.37
C GLN A 810 69.95 59.54 -16.24
N LYS A 811 70.47 58.83 -15.19
CA LYS A 811 71.91 58.74 -14.98
C LYS A 811 72.57 57.93 -16.09
N GLN A 812 71.96 56.85 -16.53
CA GLN A 812 72.47 56.08 -17.65
C GLN A 812 72.46 56.84 -18.96
N ARG A 813 71.44 57.61 -19.29
CA ARG A 813 71.37 58.49 -20.44
C ARG A 813 72.41 59.55 -20.37
N MET A 814 72.64 60.20 -19.21
CA MET A 814 73.69 61.15 -19.02
C MET A 814 75.11 60.59 -19.27
N LEU A 815 75.28 59.28 -18.88
CA LEU A 815 76.50 58.56 -19.13
C LEU A 815 76.65 58.17 -20.60
N ASP A 816 75.55 57.77 -21.26
CA ASP A 816 75.52 57.42 -22.69
C ASP A 816 75.71 58.62 -23.57
N GLU A 817 75.13 59.76 -23.26
CA GLU A 817 75.32 61.01 -23.94
C GLU A 817 76.74 61.52 -23.69
N GLY A 818 77.27 61.42 -22.49
CA GLY A 818 78.72 61.68 -22.20
C GLY A 818 79.59 60.74 -22.88
N SER A 819 79.33 59.45 -23.02
CA SER A 819 80.10 58.45 -23.79
C SER A 819 79.93 58.69 -25.30
N ALA A 820 78.77 59.05 -25.78
CA ALA A 820 78.51 59.39 -27.17
C ALA A 820 79.36 60.65 -27.60
N MET A 821 79.41 61.71 -26.77
CA MET A 821 80.26 62.81 -26.98
C MET A 821 81.77 62.43 -26.91
N ALA A 822 82.19 61.57 -26.03
CA ALA A 822 83.52 61.02 -25.95
C ALA A 822 83.75 60.03 -27.10
N GLY A 823 82.80 59.26 -27.56
CA GLY A 823 82.85 58.37 -28.70
C GLY A 823 82.98 59.18 -30.03
N GLU A 824 82.27 60.24 -30.17
CA GLU A 824 82.31 61.10 -31.35
C GLU A 824 83.66 61.88 -31.45
N LEU A 825 84.20 62.20 -30.30
CA LEU A 825 85.54 62.77 -30.18
C LEU A 825 86.68 61.67 -30.42
N LEU A 826 86.48 60.47 -30.13
CA LEU A 826 87.43 59.42 -30.36
C LEU A 826 87.27 58.71 -31.72
N GLY A 827 86.09 58.74 -32.31
CA GLY A 827 85.77 58.13 -33.62
C GLY A 827 86.35 58.96 -34.76
N GLY A 828 86.64 60.26 -34.48
CA GLY A 828 87.33 61.11 -35.42
C GLY A 828 88.85 60.89 -35.48
N LEU A 829 89.45 60.06 -34.63
CA LEU A 829 90.89 59.88 -34.52
C LEU A 829 91.46 58.46 -34.95
N LEU A 830 90.58 57.47 -35.16
CA LEU A 830 91.10 56.13 -35.59
C LEU A 830 90.13 55.58 -36.63
N GLY A 831 90.30 55.87 -37.86
CA GLY A 831 89.85 55.08 -38.99
C GLY A 831 90.57 53.75 -39.11
N GLY A 832 89.75 52.68 -39.33
CA GLY A 832 90.40 51.49 -39.87
C GLY A 832 89.81 50.14 -39.37
N ASN A 833 89.02 49.58 -40.26
CA ASN A 833 89.04 48.19 -40.73
C ASN A 833 88.60 47.02 -39.83
N GLN A 834 87.68 46.27 -40.50
CA GLN A 834 87.51 44.84 -40.38
C GLN A 834 86.84 44.26 -39.06
N GLY A 835 85.70 43.65 -39.10
CA GLY A 835 85.28 42.42 -39.72
C GLY A 835 85.32 41.24 -38.69
N LEU A 836 84.26 40.64 -38.45
CA LEU A 836 84.06 39.21 -38.17
C LEU A 836 82.80 39.01 -37.22
N SER A 837 81.84 38.57 -37.80
CA SER A 837 81.11 37.30 -37.70
C SER A 837 80.79 36.76 -36.33
N SER A 838 79.56 36.48 -36.21
CA SER A 838 78.92 35.25 -35.85
C SER A 838 78.53 34.96 -34.41
N ASP A 839 77.28 34.67 -34.41
CA ASP A 839 76.59 33.54 -33.77
C ASP A 839 76.22 33.55 -32.29
N THR A 840 75.01 33.13 -32.23
CA THR A 840 74.38 32.37 -31.15
C THR A 840 73.79 33.16 -30.00
N VAL A 841 72.44 33.37 -30.00
CA VAL A 841 71.49 32.49 -29.29
C VAL A 841 70.11 32.72 -29.81
N GLN A 842 69.64 31.77 -30.60
CA GLN A 842 68.21 31.39 -30.69
C GLN A 842 67.87 30.45 -29.55
N LYS A 843 66.84 30.71 -28.89
CA LYS A 843 65.82 29.86 -28.24
C LYS A 843 65.29 30.60 -27.03
N THR A 844 64.08 30.96 -27.05
CA THR A 844 62.87 30.21 -26.72
C THR A 844 61.67 31.12 -26.98
N ARG A 845 60.98 30.86 -28.07
CA ARG A 845 59.56 31.17 -28.26
C ARG A 845 58.97 29.89 -28.81
N GLN A 846 58.20 29.23 -27.98
CA GLN A 846 57.07 28.31 -28.37
C GLN A 846 56.46 27.78 -27.13
N ASP A 847 55.14 27.83 -27.18
CA ASP A 847 54.19 26.97 -26.54
C ASP A 847 53.32 27.67 -25.46
N GLU A 848 52.30 28.33 -25.95
CA GLU A 848 51.00 28.47 -25.30
C GLU A 848 49.92 28.71 -26.35
N GLU A 849 49.60 27.70 -27.13
CA GLU A 849 48.33 27.49 -27.83
C GLU A 849 48.15 25.98 -27.96
N THR A 850 47.31 25.42 -27.09
CA THR A 850 46.47 24.27 -27.32
C THR A 850 45.94 23.76 -26.00
N GLY A 851 44.64 23.63 -25.87
CA GLY A 851 44.07 22.97 -24.72
C GLY A 851 42.61 23.25 -24.46
N LEU A 852 41.79 23.33 -25.51
CA LEU A 852 40.33 23.25 -25.34
C LEU A 852 39.83 22.15 -26.23
N GLY A 853 39.80 20.90 -25.71
CA GLY A 853 39.29 19.80 -26.52
C GLY A 853 39.45 18.40 -25.91
N GLU A 854 39.37 18.24 -24.59
CA GLU A 854 39.38 16.88 -24.07
C GLU A 854 38.81 16.83 -22.65
N LEU A 855 37.50 16.87 -22.53
CA LEU A 855 36.77 16.51 -21.31
C LEU A 855 35.34 16.09 -21.64
N LEU A 856 35.20 15.15 -22.57
CA LEU A 856 33.98 14.39 -22.78
C LEU A 856 34.33 12.95 -23.11
N LYS A 857 34.73 12.18 -22.10
CA LYS A 857 34.61 10.72 -22.06
C LYS A 857 34.75 10.27 -20.62
N VAL A 858 33.67 10.03 -19.95
CA VAL A 858 33.66 9.17 -18.76
C VAL A 858 32.74 7.99 -19.03
N GLY A 859 33.35 6.87 -18.86
CA GLY A 859 32.84 5.55 -19.16
C GLY A 859 31.84 5.03 -18.16
N GLU A 860 31.11 4.11 -18.69
CA GLU A 860 30.20 3.18 -18.01
C GLU A 860 30.88 2.47 -16.83
N ARG A 861 30.22 2.39 -15.71
CA ARG A 861 30.38 1.34 -14.70
C ARG A 861 29.04 0.85 -14.21
N ASN A 862 28.85 -0.45 -14.37
CA ASN A 862 27.76 -1.25 -13.87
C ASN A 862 27.63 -1.20 -12.33
N PRO A 863 26.39 -1.31 -11.81
CA PRO A 863 26.16 -1.52 -10.39
C PRO A 863 26.01 -3.00 -10.06
N SER A 864 26.66 -3.42 -9.02
CA SER A 864 26.31 -4.65 -8.29
C SER A 864 26.20 -4.36 -6.79
N ASP A 865 25.06 -4.80 -6.26
CA ASP A 865 24.78 -5.15 -4.87
C ASP A 865 24.99 -4.16 -3.73
N SER A 866 23.88 -3.75 -3.14
CA SER A 866 23.63 -4.05 -1.71
C SER A 866 22.21 -3.64 -1.27
N THR A 867 21.54 -4.63 -0.70
CA THR A 867 20.29 -4.58 0.06
C THR A 867 20.41 -3.75 1.32
N ALA A 868 19.40 -2.90 1.59
CA ALA A 868 18.77 -2.76 2.91
C ALA A 868 17.70 -1.64 2.94
N GLY A 869 16.51 -2.03 3.16
CA GLY A 869 15.44 -1.54 4.02
C GLY A 869 15.16 -0.04 4.11
N SER A 870 14.11 0.43 3.43
CA SER A 870 13.44 1.68 3.78
C SER A 870 11.96 1.38 4.10
N VAL A 871 11.51 1.82 5.23
CA VAL A 871 10.14 1.84 5.76
C VAL A 871 9.73 3.33 5.74
N ASP A 872 8.73 3.85 5.11
CA ASP A 872 7.33 3.59 5.01
C ASP A 872 6.50 4.84 5.39
N GLY A 873 6.55 5.90 4.55
CA GLY A 873 5.53 6.98 4.53
C GLY A 873 4.46 6.75 3.47
N ASP A 874 4.78 5.92 2.47
CA ASP A 874 3.89 5.54 1.37
C ASP A 874 2.82 4.52 1.76
N GLN A 875 2.96 3.85 2.92
CA GLN A 875 2.05 2.80 3.35
C GLN A 875 0.72 3.34 3.90
N ALA A 876 0.69 4.56 4.41
CA ALA A 876 -0.54 5.11 4.99
C ALA A 876 -1.59 5.45 3.92
N VAL A 877 -1.19 6.05 2.80
CA VAL A 877 -2.10 6.38 1.69
C VAL A 877 -2.46 5.13 0.90
N GLN A 878 -1.51 4.21 0.71
CA GLN A 878 -1.75 2.92 0.08
C GLN A 878 -2.57 1.99 1.00
N LYS A 879 -2.39 2.08 2.31
CA LYS A 879 -3.16 1.32 3.29
C LYS A 879 -4.61 1.80 3.34
N ALA A 880 -4.86 3.11 3.32
CA ALA A 880 -6.22 3.66 3.25
C ALA A 880 -6.94 3.26 1.94
N ALA A 881 -6.24 3.26 0.80
CA ALA A 881 -6.78 2.79 -0.47
C ALA A 881 -6.95 1.25 -0.49
N ARG A 882 -6.04 0.50 0.13
CA ARG A 882 -6.15 -0.97 0.28
C ARG A 882 -7.23 -1.39 1.25
N ASP A 883 -7.39 -0.68 2.35
CA ASP A 883 -8.40 -1.02 3.37
C ASP A 883 -9.80 -0.70 2.88
N LEU A 884 -9.98 0.34 2.04
CA LEU A 884 -11.23 0.63 1.34
C LEU A 884 -11.60 -0.46 0.30
N LEU A 885 -10.61 -1.00 -0.39
CA LEU A 885 -10.80 -2.01 -1.43
C LEU A 885 -10.57 -3.44 -0.91
N GLY A 886 -9.72 -3.62 0.10
CA GLY A 886 -9.50 -4.90 0.78
C GLY A 886 -10.66 -5.33 1.66
N GLY A 887 -11.43 -4.34 2.19
CA GLY A 887 -12.70 -4.58 2.86
C GLY A 887 -13.79 -5.08 1.91
N LEU A 888 -13.66 -4.76 0.62
CA LEU A 888 -14.54 -5.26 -0.44
C LEU A 888 -14.10 -6.61 -1.04
N LEU A 889 -12.81 -6.98 -0.92
CA LEU A 889 -12.21 -8.14 -1.60
C LEU A 889 -11.50 -9.15 -0.67
N GLY A 890 -11.63 -9.01 0.64
CA GLY A 890 -11.29 -10.00 1.68
C GLY A 890 -9.98 -10.77 1.53
N LYS A 891 -8.82 -10.15 1.81
CA LYS A 891 -7.64 -10.93 2.22
C LYS A 891 -6.84 -10.20 3.30
N LYS A 892 -7.02 -10.63 4.56
CA LYS A 892 -6.07 -10.34 5.64
C LYS A 892 -4.88 -11.31 5.54
N LYS A 893 -3.68 -10.82 5.34
CA LYS A 893 -2.46 -11.59 5.59
C LYS A 893 -2.36 -11.90 7.08
N LYS A 894 -2.25 -13.18 7.42
CA LYS A 894 -1.89 -13.65 8.76
C LYS A 894 -0.48 -13.17 9.09
N ASP A 895 -0.36 -12.34 10.12
CA ASP A 895 0.88 -12.19 10.85
C ASP A 895 1.03 -13.36 11.82
N THR A 896 2.06 -14.15 11.57
CA THR A 896 2.50 -15.24 12.43
C THR A 896 3.47 -14.71 13.48
N THR A 897 3.12 -14.99 14.73
CA THR A 897 4.00 -15.26 15.88
C THR A 897 4.87 -14.15 16.43
N LYS A 898 4.52 -13.77 17.66
CA LYS A 898 5.52 -13.71 18.72
C LYS A 898 4.98 -14.34 20.01
N VAL A 899 5.46 -15.54 20.26
CA VAL A 899 5.43 -16.18 21.57
C VAL A 899 6.38 -15.42 22.46
N VAL A 900 5.87 -14.83 23.52
CA VAL A 900 6.70 -14.45 24.66
C VAL A 900 6.34 -15.39 25.81
N ARG A 901 7.29 -16.26 26.12
CA ARG A 901 7.45 -16.90 27.42
C ARG A 901 7.89 -15.84 28.42
N ASP A 902 7.22 -15.78 29.53
CA ASP A 902 7.79 -15.64 30.87
C ASP A 902 6.64 -15.86 31.85
N SER A 903 6.62 -16.95 32.58
CA SER A 903 7.30 -17.37 33.80
C SER A 903 6.87 -16.58 35.05
N LEU A 904 6.22 -17.31 35.93
CA LEU A 904 6.38 -17.30 37.39
C LEU A 904 5.87 -16.09 38.16
N ARG A 905 4.78 -16.16 38.76
CA ARG A 905 4.54 -16.51 40.20
C ARG A 905 3.08 -16.43 40.56
#